data_e177b55c9436ddbccb144f937b5ff5a3
#
_entry.id   e177b55c9436ddbccb144f937b5ff5a3
#
_cell.length_a   1.000
_cell.length_b   1.000
_cell.length_c   1.000
_cell.angle_alpha   90.00
_cell.angle_beta   90.00
_cell.angle_gamma   90.00
#
_symmetry.space_group_name_H-M   'P 1'
#
loop_
_entity.id
_entity.type
_entity.pdbx_description
1 polymer ?
#
loop_
_entity_poly.entity_id
_entity_poly.type
_entity_poly.pdbx_seq_one_letter_code
_entity_poly.pdbx_strand_id
1 'polypeptide(L)'
;MEKSFRMELAGRPLIVETGKMAKQASGAVLVRYGETVVLVTSTASKEAREGMDFFPLTVDYEEKMYAVGKMPGGFLRREGRPGNSAILNARLIDRPIRPLFDKRCRNDIHVMATVLSVDYDNAPELCGMLGASASLGISDISWDGPIAGVRVGRIDGQFVINPTQEQLKVSTLNITVAGSETAILMVEGGAQEAPEEDVLDAIMFGHETIKELVAFQKKVIEEVGKPKRTLIFPEIPEEIKTAIYAYAERPLKEAIFNPDKLTREAHMEEVRKEAEAHFKEIYPENGSDIAECLNHLTKEIVRHMISVDKIRPDGRALDEIRPISCEVGLLPRVHGSALFTRGQTQALTITTLAPMSETQIIDDLTQETEKRYIHQYNFPSYSVGETKSSRGPGRREIGHGALAERALIPVIPTVEEFPYAIRVVSEILESNGSSSQASVCGSTMSLMNSGVPIKAPVAGIAMGLVNEGEHFTVLTDIQGMEDALGDMDFKVAGTAKGITAIQMDIKIHGLSREILLAALQQAQKGRMFILGKMAECIDKPAEHLSPYAPKIITLTIPVDRIRDVIGSGGKIINKIISETGVKMDVEEDGHVYIATPDEEAAQRAKKWVEELTHEVQVGETYLGKVTRLMKFGVFVEILPGKEGMVHVSQLATRRVEKPEDVVHEGDEIMVKVTEIDDKGRINLSRKALLQEKK
;
A
#
# COMPACT_ATOMS: atom_id res chain seq x y z
N MET A 1 41.02 7.05 8.27
CA MET A 1 41.46 5.63 8.34
C MET A 1 40.23 4.76 8.14
N GLU A 2 40.36 3.65 7.40
CA GLU A 2 39.27 2.68 7.27
C GLU A 2 39.06 1.98 8.61
N LYS A 3 37.80 1.83 9.03
CA LYS A 3 37.38 1.10 10.23
C LYS A 3 36.19 0.22 9.91
N SER A 4 36.14 -0.95 10.56
CA SER A 4 35.07 -1.92 10.43
C SER A 4 34.65 -2.38 11.82
N PHE A 5 33.37 -2.34 12.09
CA PHE A 5 32.74 -2.74 13.35
C PHE A 5 31.74 -3.87 13.07
N ARG A 6 31.70 -4.87 13.95
CA ARG A 6 30.87 -6.07 13.75
C ARG A 6 30.10 -6.41 15.03
N MET A 7 28.85 -6.83 14.83
CA MET A 7 28.04 -7.52 15.82
C MET A 7 27.24 -8.64 15.17
N GLU A 8 26.57 -9.44 15.94
CA GLU A 8 25.59 -10.43 15.48
C GLU A 8 24.18 -9.90 15.78
N LEU A 9 23.28 -9.97 14.78
CA LEU A 9 21.88 -9.58 14.91
C LEU A 9 21.00 -10.71 14.40
N ALA A 10 20.16 -11.26 15.25
CA ALA A 10 19.26 -12.40 14.91
C ALA A 10 20.00 -13.55 14.20
N GLY A 11 21.18 -13.94 14.71
CA GLY A 11 22.01 -15.03 14.18
C GLY A 11 22.75 -14.71 12.87
N ARG A 12 22.79 -13.44 12.44
CA ARG A 12 23.43 -13.02 11.19
C ARG A 12 24.43 -11.89 11.43
N PRO A 13 25.54 -11.84 10.67
CA PRO A 13 26.56 -10.81 10.86
C PRO A 13 26.05 -9.45 10.38
N LEU A 14 26.15 -8.43 11.25
CA LEU A 14 25.91 -7.03 10.96
C LEU A 14 27.25 -6.30 11.04
N ILE A 15 27.64 -5.60 9.97
CA ILE A 15 28.93 -4.91 9.85
C ILE A 15 28.67 -3.46 9.43
N VAL A 16 29.34 -2.52 10.11
CA VAL A 16 29.37 -1.11 9.76
C VAL A 16 30.80 -0.71 9.42
N GLU A 17 31.04 -0.27 8.18
CA GLU A 17 32.34 0.16 7.67
C GLU A 17 32.32 1.66 7.38
N THR A 18 33.41 2.36 7.69
CA THR A 18 33.56 3.79 7.41
C THR A 18 34.98 4.16 6.98
N GLY A 19 35.16 5.37 6.42
CA GLY A 19 36.47 5.92 6.04
C GLY A 19 36.99 5.45 4.68
N LYS A 20 36.29 4.57 3.95
CA LYS A 20 36.69 4.07 2.62
C LYS A 20 35.98 4.78 1.48
N MET A 21 34.68 4.91 1.54
CA MET A 21 33.81 5.44 0.47
C MET A 21 33.24 6.81 0.83
N ALA A 22 32.84 7.58 -0.19
CA ALA A 22 32.11 8.84 -0.06
C ALA A 22 32.75 9.87 0.93
N LYS A 23 34.07 10.02 0.88
CA LYS A 23 34.87 10.83 1.84
C LYS A 23 34.56 12.32 1.85
N GLN A 24 33.80 12.84 0.88
CA GLN A 24 33.37 14.25 0.84
C GLN A 24 32.10 14.52 1.61
N ALA A 25 31.31 13.48 1.96
CA ALA A 25 30.15 13.61 2.81
C ALA A 25 30.58 13.96 4.25
N SER A 26 29.68 14.60 5.01
CA SER A 26 29.92 14.90 6.43
C SER A 26 30.07 13.62 7.26
N GLY A 27 29.26 12.61 6.95
CA GLY A 27 29.37 11.22 7.43
C GLY A 27 29.05 10.25 6.32
N ALA A 28 29.76 9.10 6.28
CA ALA A 28 29.51 8.03 5.32
C ALA A 28 29.80 6.67 5.94
N VAL A 29 28.86 5.74 5.80
CA VAL A 29 28.99 4.36 6.26
C VAL A 29 28.50 3.38 5.22
N LEU A 30 29.13 2.20 5.18
CA LEU A 30 28.65 1.04 4.43
C LEU A 30 28.12 0.02 5.46
N VAL A 31 26.83 -0.27 5.38
CA VAL A 31 26.19 -1.26 6.25
C VAL A 31 26.03 -2.56 5.50
N ARG A 32 26.46 -3.65 6.12
CA ARG A 32 26.28 -5.02 5.60
C ARG A 32 25.48 -5.83 6.60
N TYR A 33 24.44 -6.48 6.16
CA TYR A 33 23.68 -7.45 6.92
C TYR A 33 23.42 -8.68 6.06
N GLY A 34 24.08 -9.79 6.38
CA GLY A 34 24.23 -10.88 5.44
C GLY A 34 24.94 -10.42 4.16
N GLU A 35 24.35 -10.67 2.99
CA GLU A 35 24.85 -10.20 1.70
C GLU A 35 24.19 -8.87 1.24
N THR A 36 23.24 -8.35 2.02
CA THR A 36 22.67 -7.02 1.77
C THR A 36 23.69 -5.93 2.14
N VAL A 37 23.90 -4.98 1.22
CA VAL A 37 24.88 -3.89 1.37
C VAL A 37 24.24 -2.56 0.99
N VAL A 38 24.27 -1.59 1.90
CA VAL A 38 23.72 -0.26 1.70
C VAL A 38 24.79 0.80 2.06
N LEU A 39 25.07 1.69 1.13
CA LEU A 39 25.88 2.87 1.38
C LEU A 39 25.00 4.01 1.85
N VAL A 40 25.29 4.58 3.01
CA VAL A 40 24.52 5.71 3.54
C VAL A 40 25.44 6.90 3.81
N THR A 41 25.04 8.06 3.30
CA THR A 41 25.76 9.32 3.48
C THR A 41 24.88 10.39 4.11
N SER A 42 25.48 11.23 4.94
CA SER A 42 24.85 12.42 5.52
C SER A 42 25.69 13.64 5.17
N THR A 43 25.02 14.69 4.68
CA THR A 43 25.66 15.95 4.27
C THR A 43 24.81 17.12 4.76
N ALA A 44 25.46 18.17 5.25
CA ALA A 44 24.79 19.40 5.64
C ALA A 44 25.43 20.61 4.96
N SER A 45 24.61 21.60 4.60
CA SER A 45 25.09 22.89 4.12
C SER A 45 25.92 23.58 5.19
N LYS A 46 26.87 24.44 4.76
CA LYS A 46 27.70 25.24 5.71
C LYS A 46 26.89 26.36 6.37
N GLU A 47 25.98 26.94 5.62
CA GLU A 47 25.17 28.07 6.01
C GLU A 47 23.70 27.71 6.05
N ALA A 48 22.94 28.38 6.90
CA ALA A 48 21.50 28.29 6.95
C ALA A 48 20.89 28.91 5.68
N ARG A 49 19.76 28.38 5.22
CA ARG A 49 19.08 28.90 4.05
C ARG A 49 18.23 30.10 4.43
N GLU A 50 18.47 31.24 3.80
CA GLU A 50 17.69 32.46 4.05
C GLU A 50 16.22 32.30 3.63
N GLY A 51 15.29 32.86 4.40
CA GLY A 51 13.87 32.87 4.13
C GLY A 51 13.15 31.53 4.35
N MET A 52 13.81 30.56 5.00
CA MET A 52 13.16 29.27 5.36
C MET A 52 12.48 29.37 6.71
N ASP A 53 11.23 28.96 6.76
CA ASP A 53 10.39 28.89 7.95
C ASP A 53 10.27 27.48 8.55
N PHE A 54 10.82 26.45 7.87
CA PHE A 54 10.79 25.07 8.30
C PHE A 54 12.19 24.42 8.30
N PHE A 55 12.31 23.25 8.93
CA PHE A 55 13.54 22.45 8.97
C PHE A 55 13.74 21.67 7.63
N PRO A 56 14.78 21.98 6.84
CA PRO A 56 14.97 21.41 5.50
C PRO A 56 15.76 20.09 5.52
N LEU A 57 15.16 19.01 6.02
CA LEU A 57 15.71 17.67 5.94
C LEU A 57 15.15 16.95 4.70
N THR A 58 16.05 16.41 3.87
CA THR A 58 15.72 15.49 2.77
C THR A 58 16.33 14.13 3.05
N VAL A 59 15.52 13.09 2.94
CA VAL A 59 15.96 11.70 2.99
C VAL A 59 15.60 11.05 1.66
N ASP A 60 16.61 10.52 0.98
CA ASP A 60 16.44 9.77 -0.26
C ASP A 60 16.91 8.32 -0.07
N TYR A 61 16.18 7.43 -0.71
CA TYR A 61 16.49 6.01 -0.75
C TYR A 61 16.50 5.58 -2.22
N GLU A 62 17.64 5.10 -2.68
CA GLU A 62 17.82 4.72 -4.07
C GLU A 62 17.98 3.22 -4.23
N GLU A 63 17.04 2.66 -4.97
CA GLU A 63 17.03 1.28 -5.41
C GLU A 63 17.78 1.16 -6.75
N LYS A 64 18.82 0.34 -6.77
CA LYS A 64 19.61 0.10 -7.98
C LYS A 64 19.34 -1.34 -8.44
N MET A 65 18.84 -1.51 -9.66
CA MET A 65 18.47 -2.83 -10.19
C MET A 65 19.64 -3.82 -10.24
N TYR A 66 20.87 -3.31 -10.38
CA TYR A 66 22.06 -4.16 -10.29
C TYR A 66 22.25 -4.82 -8.92
N ALA A 67 21.64 -4.27 -7.85
CA ALA A 67 21.72 -4.84 -6.51
C ALA A 67 21.11 -6.25 -6.41
N VAL A 68 20.20 -6.58 -7.32
CA VAL A 68 19.61 -7.92 -7.49
C VAL A 68 19.96 -8.57 -8.84
N GLY A 69 21.00 -8.07 -9.52
CA GLY A 69 21.46 -8.61 -10.80
C GLY A 69 20.50 -8.36 -11.97
N LYS A 70 19.54 -7.43 -11.83
CA LYS A 70 18.58 -7.08 -12.89
C LYS A 70 19.04 -5.85 -13.68
N MET A 71 18.57 -5.76 -14.92
CA MET A 71 18.70 -4.56 -15.75
C MET A 71 17.37 -3.80 -15.72
N PRO A 72 17.37 -2.47 -15.56
CA PRO A 72 16.13 -1.68 -15.55
C PRO A 72 15.24 -1.94 -16.77
N GLY A 73 13.92 -2.13 -16.57
CA GLY A 73 12.99 -2.56 -17.61
C GLY A 73 12.71 -1.53 -18.71
N GLY A 74 12.88 -0.23 -18.43
CA GLY A 74 12.56 0.85 -19.37
C GLY A 74 13.47 0.89 -20.61
N PHE A 75 13.07 1.63 -21.64
CA PHE A 75 13.81 1.76 -22.91
C PHE A 75 15.27 2.23 -22.73
N LEU A 76 15.50 3.18 -21.80
CA LEU A 76 16.85 3.72 -21.54
C LEU A 76 17.74 2.78 -20.72
N ARG A 77 17.20 1.67 -20.20
CA ARG A 77 17.93 0.74 -19.31
C ARG A 77 18.62 1.44 -18.14
N ARG A 78 17.95 2.44 -17.59
CA ARG A 78 18.41 3.25 -16.46
C ARG A 78 17.27 3.47 -15.52
N GLU A 79 17.57 3.46 -14.22
CA GLU A 79 16.60 3.83 -13.16
C GLU A 79 16.09 5.26 -13.39
N GLY A 80 14.79 5.43 -13.28
CA GLY A 80 14.11 6.72 -13.41
C GLY A 80 13.97 7.44 -12.06
N ARG A 81 12.78 8.02 -11.83
CA ARG A 81 12.41 8.55 -10.52
C ARG A 81 12.22 7.41 -9.53
N PRO A 82 12.47 7.65 -8.22
CA PRO A 82 12.21 6.64 -7.19
C PRO A 82 10.80 6.06 -7.30
N GLY A 83 10.69 4.73 -7.29
CA GLY A 83 9.43 4.02 -7.25
C GLY A 83 8.73 4.15 -5.89
N ASN A 84 7.51 3.62 -5.79
CA ASN A 84 6.74 3.66 -4.54
C ASN A 84 7.49 3.00 -3.38
N SER A 85 8.15 1.86 -3.60
CA SER A 85 8.98 1.16 -2.61
C SER A 85 10.08 2.08 -2.07
N ALA A 86 10.86 2.69 -2.96
CA ALA A 86 11.93 3.61 -2.57
C ALA A 86 11.42 4.82 -1.77
N ILE A 87 10.26 5.38 -2.16
CA ILE A 87 9.63 6.49 -1.45
C ILE A 87 9.16 6.07 -0.06
N LEU A 88 8.58 4.89 0.09
CA LEU A 88 8.13 4.35 1.39
C LEU A 88 9.32 4.08 2.30
N ASN A 89 10.41 3.50 1.78
CA ASN A 89 11.64 3.25 2.51
C ASN A 89 12.35 4.55 2.94
N ALA A 90 12.37 5.58 2.06
CA ALA A 90 12.86 6.90 2.43
C ALA A 90 12.05 7.50 3.60
N ARG A 91 10.72 7.35 3.59
CA ARG A 91 9.84 7.80 4.69
C ARG A 91 10.06 7.00 5.96
N LEU A 92 10.29 5.69 5.85
CA LEU A 92 10.59 4.82 6.99
C LEU A 92 11.85 5.27 7.73
N ILE A 93 12.86 5.78 7.00
CA ILE A 93 14.11 6.33 7.55
C ILE A 93 13.90 7.75 8.08
N ASP A 94 13.22 8.63 7.34
CA ASP A 94 13.02 10.04 7.68
C ASP A 94 12.28 10.23 9.02
N ARG A 95 11.20 9.46 9.22
CA ARG A 95 10.30 9.63 10.36
C ARG A 95 10.97 9.49 11.73
N PRO A 96 11.78 8.46 12.01
CA PRO A 96 12.44 8.33 13.32
C PRO A 96 13.66 9.24 13.51
N ILE A 97 14.32 9.73 12.44
CA ILE A 97 15.48 10.62 12.58
C ILE A 97 15.11 12.08 12.70
N ARG A 98 14.02 12.51 12.04
CA ARG A 98 13.58 13.91 11.99
C ARG A 98 13.29 14.54 13.35
N PRO A 99 12.60 13.89 14.30
CA PRO A 99 12.31 14.45 15.61
C PRO A 99 13.53 14.77 16.46
N LEU A 100 14.68 14.16 16.16
CA LEU A 100 15.94 14.29 16.90
C LEU A 100 16.83 15.45 16.41
N PHE A 101 16.36 16.22 15.45
CA PHE A 101 16.98 17.49 15.07
C PHE A 101 16.30 18.64 15.79
N ASP A 102 17.07 19.68 16.09
CA ASP A 102 16.49 20.94 16.57
C ASP A 102 15.63 21.56 15.46
N LYS A 103 14.37 21.82 15.75
CA LYS A 103 13.38 22.37 14.80
C LYS A 103 13.74 23.77 14.28
N ARG A 104 14.62 24.48 14.97
CA ARG A 104 15.14 25.81 14.57
C ARG A 104 16.26 25.70 13.53
N CYS A 105 16.81 24.52 13.28
CA CYS A 105 17.84 24.32 12.26
C CYS A 105 17.30 24.70 10.87
N ARG A 106 18.06 25.53 10.14
CA ARG A 106 17.73 26.00 8.78
C ARG A 106 18.81 25.62 7.76
N ASN A 107 19.80 24.82 8.18
CA ASN A 107 20.76 24.22 7.28
C ASN A 107 20.09 23.11 6.46
N ASP A 108 20.33 23.07 5.16
CA ASP A 108 19.91 21.92 4.35
C ASP A 108 20.66 20.67 4.83
N ILE A 109 19.91 19.62 5.18
CA ILE A 109 20.47 18.32 5.54
C ILE A 109 19.95 17.28 4.57
N HIS A 110 20.87 16.50 4.00
CA HIS A 110 20.57 15.44 3.09
C HIS A 110 21.13 14.11 3.58
N VAL A 111 20.27 13.15 3.78
CA VAL A 111 20.62 11.75 4.08
C VAL A 111 20.25 10.91 2.86
N MET A 112 21.22 10.19 2.33
CA MET A 112 21.02 9.36 1.13
C MET A 112 21.44 7.92 1.40
N ALA A 113 20.52 6.99 1.26
CA ALA A 113 20.76 5.56 1.32
C ALA A 113 20.73 4.97 -0.10
N THR A 114 21.84 4.35 -0.53
CA THR A 114 21.96 3.70 -1.83
C THR A 114 22.12 2.20 -1.65
N VAL A 115 21.19 1.42 -2.16
CA VAL A 115 21.20 -0.04 -2.08
C VAL A 115 22.15 -0.58 -3.15
N LEU A 116 23.22 -1.29 -2.71
CA LEU A 116 24.27 -1.78 -3.59
C LEU A 116 24.21 -3.29 -3.84
N SER A 117 23.66 -4.05 -2.89
CA SER A 117 23.43 -5.49 -2.98
C SER A 117 22.25 -5.88 -2.10
N VAL A 118 21.44 -6.84 -2.53
CA VAL A 118 20.29 -7.34 -1.77
C VAL A 118 20.34 -8.85 -1.67
N ASP A 119 20.29 -9.29 -0.43
CA ASP A 119 19.95 -10.64 0.01
C ASP A 119 18.50 -10.55 0.54
N TYR A 120 17.59 -11.22 -0.09
CA TYR A 120 16.16 -11.08 0.21
C TYR A 120 15.77 -11.38 1.66
N ASP A 121 16.57 -12.15 2.39
CA ASP A 121 16.36 -12.43 3.81
C ASP A 121 16.81 -11.29 4.74
N ASN A 122 17.50 -10.28 4.21
CA ASN A 122 18.04 -9.15 4.96
C ASN A 122 17.55 -7.83 4.37
N ALA A 123 16.53 -7.26 4.99
CA ALA A 123 15.82 -6.08 4.52
C ALA A 123 16.75 -4.85 4.36
N PRO A 124 16.94 -4.33 3.14
CA PRO A 124 17.86 -3.22 2.88
C PRO A 124 17.43 -1.91 3.52
N GLU A 125 16.13 -1.68 3.76
CA GLU A 125 15.62 -0.49 4.42
C GLU A 125 16.03 -0.41 5.90
N LEU A 126 16.19 -1.55 6.59
CA LEU A 126 16.70 -1.58 7.96
C LEU A 126 18.20 -1.24 7.99
N CYS A 127 18.96 -1.72 7.00
CA CYS A 127 20.35 -1.31 6.81
C CYS A 127 20.46 0.19 6.51
N GLY A 128 19.55 0.72 5.68
CA GLY A 128 19.44 2.14 5.38
C GLY A 128 19.17 2.99 6.62
N MET A 129 18.26 2.55 7.49
CA MET A 129 17.92 3.23 8.74
C MET A 129 19.10 3.23 9.72
N LEU A 130 19.74 2.07 9.94
CA LEU A 130 20.93 1.97 10.78
C LEU A 130 22.07 2.82 10.22
N GLY A 131 22.27 2.81 8.90
CA GLY A 131 23.26 3.60 8.21
C GLY A 131 23.00 5.11 8.30
N ALA A 132 21.74 5.54 8.21
CA ALA A 132 21.35 6.94 8.39
C ALA A 132 21.72 7.42 9.80
N SER A 133 21.36 6.63 10.81
CA SER A 133 21.73 6.91 12.20
C SER A 133 23.25 6.93 12.41
N ALA A 134 23.97 5.93 11.93
CA ALA A 134 25.42 5.84 12.09
C ALA A 134 26.14 6.97 11.32
N SER A 135 25.72 7.29 10.08
CA SER A 135 26.33 8.36 9.28
C SER A 135 26.12 9.75 9.91
N LEU A 136 24.94 10.04 10.46
CA LEU A 136 24.66 11.23 11.24
C LEU A 136 25.47 11.23 12.53
N GLY A 137 25.54 10.11 13.24
CA GLY A 137 26.27 9.96 14.49
C GLY A 137 27.76 10.27 14.37
N ILE A 138 28.42 9.74 13.33
CA ILE A 138 29.87 9.98 13.10
C ILE A 138 30.18 11.31 12.42
N SER A 139 29.18 12.01 11.87
CA SER A 139 29.34 13.32 11.21
C SER A 139 29.50 14.46 12.22
N ASP A 140 29.80 15.65 11.71
CA ASP A 140 29.80 16.90 12.47
C ASP A 140 28.39 17.53 12.55
N ILE A 141 27.36 16.91 11.99
CA ILE A 141 25.98 17.40 12.01
C ILE A 141 25.41 17.27 13.43
N SER A 142 24.85 18.36 13.97
CA SER A 142 24.16 18.34 15.26
C SER A 142 22.86 17.56 15.18
N TRP A 143 22.79 16.45 15.90
CA TRP A 143 21.67 15.50 15.89
C TRP A 143 21.69 14.66 17.17
N ASP A 144 20.51 14.44 17.78
CA ASP A 144 20.36 13.83 19.12
C ASP A 144 20.05 12.31 19.05
N GLY A 145 20.78 11.59 18.21
CA GLY A 145 20.75 10.13 18.14
C GLY A 145 21.85 9.47 18.97
N PRO A 146 22.08 8.15 18.79
CA PRO A 146 21.67 7.29 17.70
C PRO A 146 20.31 6.61 17.89
N ILE A 147 19.76 6.14 16.76
CA ILE A 147 18.57 5.29 16.70
C ILE A 147 18.86 3.98 15.95
N ALA A 148 17.97 3.03 16.10
CA ALA A 148 17.95 1.83 15.24
C ALA A 148 16.51 1.42 14.95
N GLY A 149 16.34 0.53 13.98
CA GLY A 149 15.06 -0.10 13.68
C GLY A 149 15.22 -1.59 13.43
N VAL A 150 14.20 -2.35 13.79
CA VAL A 150 14.08 -3.78 13.54
C VAL A 150 12.68 -4.12 13.05
N ARG A 151 12.57 -5.21 12.31
CA ARG A 151 11.29 -5.81 11.96
C ARG A 151 10.95 -6.91 12.96
N VAL A 152 9.70 -6.94 13.42
CA VAL A 152 9.19 -7.96 14.32
C VAL A 152 8.13 -8.78 13.61
N GLY A 153 8.33 -10.07 13.48
CA GLY A 153 7.34 -11.04 13.05
C GLY A 153 6.82 -11.87 14.23
N ARG A 154 5.73 -12.63 14.00
CA ARG A 154 5.21 -13.62 14.96
C ARG A 154 4.89 -14.92 14.25
N ILE A 155 5.57 -15.98 14.62
CA ILE A 155 5.49 -17.31 14.03
C ILE A 155 5.21 -18.31 15.15
N ASP A 156 4.19 -19.14 15.00
CA ASP A 156 3.75 -20.11 16.01
C ASP A 156 3.63 -19.50 17.42
N GLY A 157 3.15 -18.24 17.48
CA GLY A 157 2.95 -17.50 18.71
C GLY A 157 4.21 -16.85 19.30
N GLN A 158 5.40 -17.04 18.70
CA GLN A 158 6.67 -16.48 19.17
C GLN A 158 7.11 -15.29 18.32
N PHE A 159 7.66 -14.25 18.96
CA PHE A 159 8.24 -13.11 18.26
C PHE A 159 9.61 -13.44 17.67
N VAL A 160 9.86 -12.94 16.47
CA VAL A 160 11.10 -13.11 15.71
C VAL A 160 11.61 -11.76 15.22
N ILE A 161 12.89 -11.45 15.48
CA ILE A 161 13.56 -10.25 14.96
C ILE A 161 14.03 -10.49 13.53
N ASN A 162 13.73 -9.56 12.66
CA ASN A 162 14.11 -9.55 11.24
C ASN A 162 13.82 -10.90 10.55
N PRO A 163 12.56 -11.33 10.52
CA PRO A 163 12.17 -12.61 9.91
C PRO A 163 12.63 -12.68 8.45
N THR A 164 13.03 -13.88 8.01
CA THR A 164 13.35 -14.17 6.61
C THR A 164 12.10 -14.11 5.72
N GLN A 165 12.27 -14.13 4.40
CA GLN A 165 11.13 -14.14 3.47
C GLN A 165 10.19 -15.33 3.69
N GLU A 166 10.73 -16.53 3.92
CA GLU A 166 9.92 -17.72 4.22
C GLU A 166 9.16 -17.58 5.54
N GLN A 167 9.80 -16.99 6.54
CA GLN A 167 9.16 -16.71 7.83
C GLN A 167 8.04 -15.65 7.71
N LEU A 168 8.21 -14.64 6.85
CA LEU A 168 7.18 -13.61 6.61
C LEU A 168 5.92 -14.19 5.98
N LYS A 169 6.02 -15.22 5.15
CA LYS A 169 4.83 -15.88 4.53
C LYS A 169 3.87 -16.47 5.55
N VAL A 170 4.39 -16.93 6.69
CA VAL A 170 3.60 -17.57 7.75
C VAL A 170 3.43 -16.68 8.99
N SER A 171 4.04 -15.52 8.99
CA SER A 171 4.00 -14.59 10.12
C SER A 171 2.64 -13.90 10.24
N THR A 172 2.10 -13.84 11.45
CA THR A 172 0.86 -13.11 11.76
C THR A 172 1.07 -11.62 12.02
N LEU A 173 2.34 -11.20 12.19
CA LEU A 173 2.75 -9.81 12.35
C LEU A 173 3.90 -9.49 11.39
N ASN A 174 3.90 -8.26 10.88
CA ASN A 174 5.02 -7.69 10.13
C ASN A 174 5.12 -6.21 10.50
N ILE A 175 5.79 -5.93 11.62
CA ILE A 175 5.85 -4.60 12.23
C ILE A 175 7.30 -4.13 12.28
N THR A 176 7.59 -2.98 11.72
CA THR A 176 8.86 -2.28 11.88
C THR A 176 8.76 -1.33 13.07
N VAL A 177 9.67 -1.47 14.01
CA VAL A 177 9.82 -0.61 15.18
C VAL A 177 11.14 0.13 15.06
N ALA A 178 11.14 1.44 15.30
CA ALA A 178 12.36 2.23 15.37
C ALA A 178 12.37 3.10 16.63
N GLY A 179 13.55 3.29 17.22
CA GLY A 179 13.68 4.02 18.46
C GLY A 179 15.12 4.31 18.84
N SER A 180 15.25 5.06 19.93
CA SER A 180 16.50 5.30 20.66
C SER A 180 16.67 4.24 21.78
N GLU A 181 17.69 4.40 22.60
CA GLU A 181 17.89 3.57 23.80
C GLU A 181 16.71 3.64 24.79
N THR A 182 16.09 4.82 24.90
CA THR A 182 15.07 5.10 25.91
C THR A 182 13.67 5.22 25.35
N ALA A 183 13.52 5.37 24.02
CA ALA A 183 12.28 5.79 23.40
C ALA A 183 11.97 5.04 22.10
N ILE A 184 10.73 4.61 21.95
CA ILE A 184 10.14 4.23 20.66
C ILE A 184 9.78 5.53 19.94
N LEU A 185 10.20 5.68 18.69
CA LEU A 185 10.00 6.90 17.88
C LEU A 185 9.06 6.67 16.69
N MET A 186 9.03 5.45 16.15
CA MET A 186 8.21 5.11 15.00
C MET A 186 7.82 3.63 15.05
N VAL A 187 6.57 3.37 14.71
CA VAL A 187 6.07 2.01 14.44
C VAL A 187 5.30 2.03 13.13
N GLU A 188 5.54 1.05 12.28
CA GLU A 188 4.77 0.86 11.06
C GLU A 188 4.67 -0.61 10.69
N GLY A 189 3.47 -1.10 10.39
CA GLY A 189 3.35 -2.48 9.97
C GLY A 189 1.93 -2.95 9.73
N GLY A 190 1.82 -4.22 9.35
CA GLY A 190 0.59 -4.95 9.16
C GLY A 190 0.48 -6.15 10.11
N ALA A 191 -0.75 -6.61 10.30
CA ALA A 191 -1.06 -7.76 11.13
C ALA A 191 -2.25 -8.54 10.55
N GLN A 192 -2.35 -9.81 10.90
CA GLN A 192 -3.46 -10.69 10.54
C GLN A 192 -4.52 -10.67 11.66
N GLU A 193 -5.24 -9.55 11.80
CA GLU A 193 -6.25 -9.34 12.85
C GLU A 193 -5.69 -9.59 14.28
N ALA A 194 -4.50 -9.04 14.57
CA ALA A 194 -3.83 -9.27 15.85
C ALA A 194 -4.47 -8.48 17.00
N PRO A 195 -4.57 -9.08 18.21
CA PRO A 195 -4.98 -8.36 19.41
C PRO A 195 -4.06 -7.18 19.72
N GLU A 196 -4.59 -6.15 20.36
CA GLU A 196 -3.85 -4.94 20.75
C GLU A 196 -2.65 -5.25 21.65
N GLU A 197 -2.79 -6.20 22.58
CA GLU A 197 -1.70 -6.61 23.47
C GLU A 197 -0.56 -7.29 22.74
N ASP A 198 -0.88 -8.14 21.75
CA ASP A 198 0.15 -8.80 20.93
C ASP A 198 0.97 -7.79 20.12
N VAL A 199 0.31 -6.75 19.61
CA VAL A 199 0.98 -5.67 18.88
C VAL A 199 1.88 -4.87 19.83
N LEU A 200 1.38 -4.54 21.03
CA LEU A 200 2.17 -3.84 22.06
C LEU A 200 3.39 -4.66 22.46
N ASP A 201 3.22 -5.95 22.73
CA ASP A 201 4.31 -6.83 23.14
C ASP A 201 5.36 -7.01 22.03
N ALA A 202 4.93 -7.05 20.75
CA ALA A 202 5.84 -7.03 19.59
C ALA A 202 6.66 -5.74 19.53
N ILE A 203 6.04 -4.59 19.78
CA ILE A 203 6.73 -3.29 19.82
C ILE A 203 7.80 -3.28 20.94
N MET A 204 7.43 -3.73 22.12
CA MET A 204 8.36 -3.78 23.27
C MET A 204 9.49 -4.79 23.02
N PHE A 205 9.20 -5.94 22.44
CA PHE A 205 10.20 -6.94 22.07
C PHE A 205 11.22 -6.39 21.06
N GLY A 206 10.74 -5.66 20.05
CA GLY A 206 11.60 -4.96 19.08
C GLY A 206 12.50 -3.92 19.75
N HIS A 207 11.97 -3.17 20.73
CA HIS A 207 12.71 -2.13 21.42
C HIS A 207 13.90 -2.67 22.23
N GLU A 208 13.82 -3.87 22.81
CA GLU A 208 14.97 -4.48 23.50
C GLU A 208 16.14 -4.72 22.53
N THR A 209 15.88 -5.20 21.32
CA THR A 209 16.94 -5.37 20.29
C THR A 209 17.46 -4.00 19.80
N ILE A 210 16.61 -2.98 19.72
CA ILE A 210 17.02 -1.62 19.36
C ILE A 210 18.04 -1.08 20.35
N LYS A 211 17.88 -1.30 21.65
CA LYS A 211 18.86 -0.88 22.68
C LYS A 211 20.25 -1.47 22.41
N GLU A 212 20.33 -2.73 22.00
CA GLU A 212 21.61 -3.38 21.64
C GLU A 212 22.26 -2.72 20.42
N LEU A 213 21.46 -2.44 19.39
CA LEU A 213 21.91 -1.77 18.16
C LEU A 213 22.36 -0.32 18.43
N VAL A 214 21.68 0.38 19.32
CA VAL A 214 22.07 1.73 19.76
C VAL A 214 23.38 1.68 20.55
N ALA A 215 23.54 0.74 21.45
CA ALA A 215 24.79 0.54 22.20
C ALA A 215 25.98 0.21 21.27
N PHE A 216 25.73 -0.58 20.23
CA PHE A 216 26.73 -0.85 19.19
C PHE A 216 27.13 0.43 18.44
N GLN A 217 26.15 1.24 18.01
CA GLN A 217 26.44 2.50 17.31
C GLN A 217 27.16 3.53 18.20
N LYS A 218 26.87 3.60 19.49
CA LYS A 218 27.58 4.46 20.44
C LYS A 218 29.08 4.15 20.43
N LYS A 219 29.49 2.87 20.41
CA LYS A 219 30.90 2.47 20.28
C LYS A 219 31.51 2.93 18.95
N VAL A 220 30.77 2.83 17.86
CA VAL A 220 31.22 3.33 16.53
C VAL A 220 31.44 4.83 16.59
N ILE A 221 30.49 5.57 17.15
CA ILE A 221 30.55 7.04 17.26
C ILE A 221 31.68 7.48 18.16
N GLU A 222 31.91 6.81 19.29
CA GLU A 222 33.00 7.11 20.21
C GLU A 222 34.37 6.96 19.53
N GLU A 223 34.55 5.95 18.66
CA GLU A 223 35.84 5.67 18.02
C GLU A 223 36.13 6.53 16.79
N VAL A 224 35.11 6.88 16.00
CA VAL A 224 35.31 7.55 14.69
C VAL A 224 34.48 8.83 14.52
N GLY A 225 33.68 9.22 15.49
CA GLY A 225 32.83 10.39 15.44
C GLY A 225 33.60 11.70 15.40
N LYS A 226 33.02 12.69 14.71
CA LYS A 226 33.53 14.04 14.67
C LYS A 226 32.85 14.90 15.76
N PRO A 227 33.51 15.94 16.28
CA PRO A 227 32.85 16.92 17.11
C PRO A 227 31.65 17.54 16.39
N LYS A 228 30.52 17.67 17.08
CA LYS A 228 29.30 18.24 16.51
C LYS A 228 29.45 19.75 16.32
N ARG A 229 28.87 20.30 15.25
CA ARG A 229 28.75 21.72 15.02
C ARG A 229 27.88 22.32 16.12
N THR A 230 28.31 23.43 16.69
CA THR A 230 27.46 24.21 17.57
C THR A 230 26.53 25.07 16.72
N LEU A 231 25.23 24.79 16.80
CA LEU A 231 24.22 25.64 16.19
C LEU A 231 23.86 26.75 17.19
N ILE A 232 24.01 28.00 16.77
CA ILE A 232 23.62 29.16 17.57
C ILE A 232 22.30 29.67 17.01
N PHE A 233 21.27 29.63 17.83
CA PHE A 233 19.97 30.20 17.49
C PHE A 233 19.79 31.49 18.21
N PRO A 234 19.37 32.59 17.54
CA PRO A 234 19.03 33.83 18.25
C PRO A 234 17.85 33.51 19.19
N GLU A 235 18.00 33.92 20.44
CA GLU A 235 16.92 33.86 21.41
C GLU A 235 16.02 35.08 21.23
N ILE A 236 14.70 34.84 21.27
CA ILE A 236 13.71 35.92 21.20
C ILE A 236 13.82 36.71 22.50
N PRO A 237 13.99 38.05 22.45
CA PRO A 237 14.05 38.86 23.64
C PRO A 237 12.83 38.68 24.54
N GLU A 238 13.04 38.43 25.82
CA GLU A 238 11.95 38.14 26.80
C GLU A 238 10.94 39.29 26.90
N GLU A 239 11.39 40.54 26.65
CA GLU A 239 10.51 41.71 26.59
C GLU A 239 9.47 41.56 25.44
N ILE A 240 9.91 41.15 24.24
CA ILE A 240 9.05 40.97 23.09
C ILE A 240 8.06 39.82 23.35
N LYS A 241 8.56 38.72 23.89
CA LYS A 241 7.73 37.55 24.22
C LYS A 241 6.63 37.92 25.22
N THR A 242 7.01 38.60 26.33
CA THR A 242 6.07 38.97 27.37
C THR A 242 5.02 39.95 26.84
N ALA A 243 5.40 40.93 26.02
CA ALA A 243 4.48 41.90 25.45
C ALA A 243 3.46 41.21 24.49
N ILE A 244 3.94 40.32 23.62
CA ILE A 244 3.07 39.58 22.68
C ILE A 244 2.09 38.66 23.44
N TYR A 245 2.57 37.94 24.45
CA TYR A 245 1.73 37.04 25.24
C TYR A 245 0.61 37.82 25.95
N ALA A 246 0.96 38.94 26.62
CA ALA A 246 -0.03 39.77 27.28
C ALA A 246 -1.10 40.35 26.33
N TYR A 247 -0.73 40.61 25.08
CA TYR A 247 -1.66 41.15 24.06
C TYR A 247 -2.51 40.08 23.41
N ALA A 248 -1.93 38.95 22.99
CA ALA A 248 -2.56 37.99 22.06
C ALA A 248 -3.15 36.77 22.76
N GLU A 249 -2.81 36.42 24.01
CA GLU A 249 -3.22 35.19 24.68
C GLU A 249 -4.74 35.03 24.71
N ARG A 250 -5.45 36.03 25.22
CA ARG A 250 -6.89 35.97 25.34
C ARG A 250 -7.61 35.95 23.98
N PRO A 251 -7.32 36.85 23.04
CA PRO A 251 -7.94 36.79 21.70
C PRO A 251 -7.65 35.50 20.97
N LEU A 252 -6.43 34.92 21.04
CA LEU A 252 -6.11 33.64 20.44
C LEU A 252 -6.89 32.50 21.09
N LYS A 253 -7.02 32.46 22.42
CA LYS A 253 -7.79 31.45 23.13
C LYS A 253 -9.27 31.45 22.70
N GLU A 254 -9.87 32.64 22.55
CA GLU A 254 -11.23 32.81 22.06
C GLU A 254 -11.37 32.38 20.57
N ALA A 255 -10.39 32.68 19.71
CA ALA A 255 -10.37 32.32 18.31
C ALA A 255 -10.19 30.79 18.08
N ILE A 256 -9.35 30.15 18.91
CA ILE A 256 -9.05 28.71 18.82
C ILE A 256 -10.28 27.85 19.14
N PHE A 257 -11.09 28.29 20.09
CA PHE A 257 -12.28 27.55 20.54
C PHE A 257 -13.46 27.75 19.57
N ASN A 258 -13.44 26.99 18.46
CA ASN A 258 -14.51 26.99 17.45
C ASN A 258 -14.62 25.62 16.79
N PRO A 259 -15.83 25.01 16.70
CA PRO A 259 -16.02 23.70 16.06
C PRO A 259 -15.77 23.72 14.57
N ASP A 260 -16.05 24.83 13.87
CA ASP A 260 -15.84 24.97 12.45
C ASP A 260 -14.38 25.37 12.12
N LYS A 261 -13.70 24.54 11.33
CA LYS A 261 -12.29 24.72 10.97
C LYS A 261 -12.04 26.04 10.26
N LEU A 262 -12.83 26.36 9.23
CA LEU A 262 -12.58 27.54 8.41
C LEU A 262 -12.81 28.83 9.20
N THR A 263 -13.86 28.87 10.00
CA THR A 263 -14.14 29.99 10.92
C THR A 263 -13.03 30.16 11.94
N ARG A 264 -12.58 29.05 12.55
CA ARG A 264 -11.46 29.05 13.51
C ARG A 264 -10.18 29.59 12.88
N GLU A 265 -9.79 29.07 11.71
CA GLU A 265 -8.58 29.52 11.00
C GLU A 265 -8.68 31.00 10.60
N ALA A 266 -9.84 31.46 10.14
CA ALA A 266 -10.07 32.87 9.81
C ALA A 266 -9.93 33.80 11.03
N HIS A 267 -10.54 33.44 12.17
CA HIS A 267 -10.42 34.23 13.41
C HIS A 267 -8.98 34.24 13.95
N MET A 268 -8.30 33.10 13.92
CA MET A 268 -6.89 33.03 14.34
C MET A 268 -6.00 33.88 13.44
N GLU A 269 -6.23 33.86 12.15
CA GLU A 269 -5.47 34.68 11.18
C GLU A 269 -5.73 36.18 11.37
N GLU A 270 -6.96 36.59 11.69
CA GLU A 270 -7.30 37.95 12.03
C GLU A 270 -6.53 38.45 13.27
N VAL A 271 -6.57 37.69 14.37
CA VAL A 271 -5.83 38.01 15.60
C VAL A 271 -4.32 38.07 15.33
N ARG A 272 -3.78 37.17 14.52
CA ARG A 272 -2.35 37.19 14.14
C ARG A 272 -1.98 38.44 13.39
N LYS A 273 -2.76 38.80 12.35
CA LYS A 273 -2.51 40.00 11.55
C LYS A 273 -2.58 41.28 12.39
N GLU A 274 -3.54 41.39 13.30
CA GLU A 274 -3.67 42.51 14.21
C GLU A 274 -2.44 42.60 15.15
N ALA A 275 -2.02 41.46 15.74
CA ALA A 275 -0.86 41.42 16.61
C ALA A 275 0.46 41.76 15.85
N GLU A 276 0.64 41.17 14.67
CA GLU A 276 1.80 41.44 13.80
C GLU A 276 1.87 42.92 13.39
N ALA A 277 0.75 43.52 13.02
CA ALA A 277 0.69 44.94 12.65
C ALA A 277 1.02 45.82 13.85
N HIS A 278 0.43 45.54 15.03
CA HIS A 278 0.69 46.29 16.27
C HIS A 278 2.14 46.23 16.68
N PHE A 279 2.74 45.04 16.74
CA PHE A 279 4.12 44.88 17.21
C PHE A 279 5.18 45.27 16.18
N LYS A 280 4.86 45.26 14.89
CA LYS A 280 5.76 45.77 13.83
C LYS A 280 6.02 47.26 13.96
N GLU A 281 5.08 48.02 14.49
CA GLU A 281 5.30 49.44 14.80
C GLU A 281 6.25 49.67 16.00
N ILE A 282 6.23 48.72 16.96
CA ILE A 282 7.02 48.78 18.18
C ILE A 282 8.43 48.16 18.00
N TYR A 283 8.49 47.02 17.28
CA TYR A 283 9.68 46.21 17.03
C TYR A 283 9.88 45.95 15.53
N PRO A 284 10.23 46.97 14.73
CA PRO A 284 10.26 46.86 13.27
C PRO A 284 11.25 45.86 12.71
N GLU A 285 12.33 45.55 13.45
CA GLU A 285 13.39 44.61 13.04
C GLU A 285 13.10 43.15 13.44
N ASN A 286 12.06 42.91 14.27
CA ASN A 286 11.79 41.58 14.88
C ASN A 286 10.57 40.88 14.29
N GLY A 287 10.26 41.07 13.01
CA GLY A 287 9.07 40.46 12.38
C GLY A 287 9.04 38.95 12.46
N SER A 288 10.17 38.24 12.28
CA SER A 288 10.28 36.80 12.45
C SER A 288 10.03 36.33 13.89
N ASP A 289 10.56 37.10 14.88
CA ASP A 289 10.40 36.78 16.30
C ASP A 289 8.94 36.92 16.74
N ILE A 290 8.24 37.94 16.22
CA ILE A 290 6.81 38.16 16.48
C ILE A 290 5.99 36.95 15.96
N ALA A 291 6.23 36.51 14.73
CA ALA A 291 5.52 35.37 14.13
C ALA A 291 5.83 34.07 14.91
N GLU A 292 7.08 33.85 15.31
CA GLU A 292 7.49 32.69 16.11
C GLU A 292 6.85 32.70 17.49
N CYS A 293 6.77 33.84 18.17
CA CYS A 293 6.07 33.99 19.45
C CYS A 293 4.59 33.65 19.36
N LEU A 294 3.90 34.14 18.33
CA LEU A 294 2.48 33.83 18.11
C LEU A 294 2.27 32.34 17.84
N ASN A 295 3.17 31.67 17.12
CA ASN A 295 3.15 30.24 16.91
C ASN A 295 3.34 29.46 18.23
N HIS A 296 4.31 29.85 19.04
CA HIS A 296 4.55 29.25 20.35
C HIS A 296 3.36 29.44 21.27
N LEU A 297 2.82 30.65 21.36
CA LEU A 297 1.64 30.94 22.17
C LEU A 297 0.41 30.11 21.74
N THR A 298 0.18 30.03 20.45
CA THR A 298 -0.91 29.16 19.91
C THR A 298 -0.73 27.70 20.35
N LYS A 299 0.50 27.19 20.27
CA LYS A 299 0.81 25.83 20.70
C LYS A 299 0.60 25.64 22.19
N GLU A 300 1.07 26.56 23.02
CA GLU A 300 0.91 26.51 24.46
C GLU A 300 -0.58 26.55 24.88
N ILE A 301 -1.37 27.44 24.27
CA ILE A 301 -2.82 27.52 24.52
C ILE A 301 -3.51 26.21 24.19
N VAL A 302 -3.32 25.65 23.00
CA VAL A 302 -3.97 24.40 22.58
C VAL A 302 -3.59 23.24 23.48
N ARG A 303 -2.30 23.12 23.80
CA ARG A 303 -1.81 22.05 24.68
C ARG A 303 -2.37 22.17 26.09
N HIS A 304 -2.40 23.39 26.65
CA HIS A 304 -2.99 23.65 27.98
C HIS A 304 -4.49 23.34 28.01
N MET A 305 -5.24 23.75 26.97
CA MET A 305 -6.67 23.42 26.85
C MET A 305 -6.90 21.89 26.89
N ILE A 306 -6.08 21.12 26.18
CA ILE A 306 -6.21 19.67 26.10
C ILE A 306 -5.71 18.98 27.38
N SER A 307 -4.54 19.37 27.88
CA SER A 307 -3.88 18.66 28.99
C SER A 307 -4.41 19.03 30.36
N VAL A 308 -4.76 20.29 30.58
CA VAL A 308 -5.20 20.86 31.87
C VAL A 308 -6.71 21.06 31.90
N ASP A 309 -7.24 21.87 30.96
CA ASP A 309 -8.68 22.20 30.93
C ASP A 309 -9.53 21.00 30.47
N LYS A 310 -8.93 19.97 29.84
CA LYS A 310 -9.59 18.80 29.24
C LYS A 310 -10.62 19.17 28.18
N ILE A 311 -10.38 20.25 27.47
CA ILE A 311 -11.24 20.80 26.42
C ILE A 311 -10.47 20.77 25.09
N ARG A 312 -11.11 20.23 24.05
CA ARG A 312 -10.56 20.21 22.68
C ARG A 312 -10.92 21.53 21.95
N PRO A 313 -10.14 21.96 20.94
CA PRO A 313 -10.42 23.17 20.17
C PRO A 313 -11.81 23.24 19.53
N ASP A 314 -12.40 22.09 19.20
CA ASP A 314 -13.75 21.97 18.64
C ASP A 314 -14.85 21.66 19.69
N GLY A 315 -14.51 21.63 20.97
CA GLY A 315 -15.43 21.42 22.07
C GLY A 315 -15.79 19.96 22.38
N ARG A 316 -15.26 18.98 21.61
CA ARG A 316 -15.48 17.56 21.87
C ARG A 316 -14.83 17.09 23.18
N ALA A 317 -15.38 16.01 23.75
CA ALA A 317 -14.69 15.24 24.79
C ALA A 317 -13.44 14.54 24.23
N LEU A 318 -12.51 14.14 25.13
CA LEU A 318 -11.20 13.61 24.74
C LEU A 318 -11.30 12.31 23.93
N ASP A 319 -12.33 11.49 24.17
CA ASP A 319 -12.62 10.21 23.53
C ASP A 319 -13.76 10.28 22.50
N GLU A 320 -14.30 11.47 22.24
CA GLU A 320 -15.40 11.68 21.31
C GLU A 320 -14.92 11.69 19.86
N ILE A 321 -15.64 10.94 19.02
CA ILE A 321 -15.43 10.86 17.57
C ILE A 321 -16.32 11.87 16.87
N ARG A 322 -15.79 12.55 15.84
CA ARG A 322 -16.58 13.47 15.00
C ARG A 322 -17.79 12.77 14.37
N PRO A 323 -18.89 13.48 14.08
CA PRO A 323 -20.05 12.90 13.39
C PRO A 323 -19.65 12.15 12.10
N ILE A 324 -20.22 10.95 11.91
CA ILE A 324 -19.95 10.09 10.76
C ILE A 324 -21.20 10.03 9.90
N SER A 325 -21.03 10.21 8.58
CA SER A 325 -22.02 9.83 7.58
C SER A 325 -21.38 8.95 6.50
N CYS A 326 -22.16 8.00 6.01
CA CYS A 326 -21.74 6.99 5.05
C CYS A 326 -22.77 6.88 3.93
N GLU A 327 -22.28 6.82 2.68
CA GLU A 327 -23.12 6.59 1.50
C GLU A 327 -22.41 5.60 0.58
N VAL A 328 -23.16 4.74 -0.12
CA VAL A 328 -22.63 3.79 -1.12
C VAL A 328 -23.40 3.90 -2.43
N GLY A 329 -22.76 3.53 -3.53
CA GLY A 329 -23.42 3.48 -4.85
C GLY A 329 -23.65 4.85 -5.48
N LEU A 330 -22.89 5.88 -5.11
CA LEU A 330 -23.07 7.27 -5.61
C LEU A 330 -22.79 7.41 -7.12
N LEU A 331 -21.84 6.63 -7.64
CA LEU A 331 -21.38 6.77 -9.01
C LEU A 331 -21.93 5.64 -9.89
N PRO A 332 -22.79 5.94 -10.90
CA PRO A 332 -23.58 4.90 -11.57
C PRO A 332 -22.79 4.00 -12.51
N ARG A 333 -21.61 4.42 -12.99
CA ARG A 333 -20.83 3.69 -14.00
C ARG A 333 -19.64 2.92 -13.46
N VAL A 334 -19.30 3.12 -12.19
CA VAL A 334 -18.18 2.42 -11.54
C VAL A 334 -18.61 1.06 -11.00
N HIS A 335 -17.65 0.24 -10.60
CA HIS A 335 -17.97 -1.10 -10.10
C HIS A 335 -18.41 -1.10 -8.64
N GLY A 336 -17.91 -0.14 -7.84
CA GLY A 336 -18.36 0.17 -6.49
C GLY A 336 -17.89 1.56 -6.09
N SER A 337 -18.66 2.25 -5.26
CA SER A 337 -18.30 3.55 -4.72
C SER A 337 -18.84 3.76 -3.32
N ALA A 338 -18.09 4.50 -2.50
CA ALA A 338 -18.51 4.90 -1.16
C ALA A 338 -18.02 6.31 -0.85
N LEU A 339 -18.84 7.06 -0.16
CA LEU A 339 -18.48 8.35 0.44
C LEU A 339 -18.48 8.17 1.96
N PHE A 340 -17.33 8.31 2.56
CA PHE A 340 -17.16 8.30 4.01
C PHE A 340 -16.82 9.71 4.49
N THR A 341 -17.64 10.25 5.37
CA THR A 341 -17.44 11.57 5.96
C THR A 341 -17.34 11.46 7.47
N ARG A 342 -16.31 12.07 8.05
CA ARG A 342 -16.10 12.18 9.49
C ARG A 342 -15.79 13.64 9.85
N GLY A 343 -16.80 14.36 10.35
CA GLY A 343 -16.72 15.81 10.50
C GLY A 343 -16.34 16.48 9.19
N GLN A 344 -15.26 17.26 9.21
CA GLN A 344 -14.69 17.94 8.05
C GLN A 344 -13.55 17.13 7.38
N THR A 345 -13.70 15.82 7.29
CA THR A 345 -12.81 14.92 6.54
C THR A 345 -13.66 13.98 5.70
N GLN A 346 -13.50 14.02 4.38
CA GLN A 346 -14.33 13.29 3.43
C GLN A 346 -13.48 12.53 2.41
N ALA A 347 -13.75 11.25 2.24
CA ALA A 347 -13.12 10.37 1.28
C ALA A 347 -14.16 9.73 0.36
N LEU A 348 -14.10 10.03 -0.93
CA LEU A 348 -14.82 9.32 -1.99
C LEU A 348 -13.94 8.19 -2.50
N THR A 349 -14.38 6.96 -2.32
CA THR A 349 -13.59 5.78 -2.67
C THR A 349 -14.26 4.97 -3.75
N ILE A 350 -13.51 4.60 -4.78
CA ILE A 350 -14.00 3.91 -5.97
C ILE A 350 -13.27 2.58 -6.14
N THR A 351 -14.01 1.50 -6.34
CA THR A 351 -13.50 0.17 -6.65
C THR A 351 -13.67 -0.13 -8.13
N THR A 352 -12.61 -0.64 -8.76
CA THR A 352 -12.62 -1.19 -10.11
C THR A 352 -12.15 -2.64 -10.06
N LEU A 353 -12.93 -3.51 -10.70
CA LEU A 353 -12.63 -4.94 -10.86
C LEU A 353 -12.17 -5.20 -12.30
N ALA A 354 -11.16 -6.02 -12.45
CA ALA A 354 -10.60 -6.36 -13.77
C ALA A 354 -10.14 -7.83 -13.81
N PRO A 355 -9.93 -8.41 -15.00
CA PRO A 355 -9.28 -9.71 -15.14
C PRO A 355 -7.88 -9.73 -14.54
N MET A 356 -7.35 -10.92 -14.24
CA MET A 356 -6.02 -11.11 -13.66
C MET A 356 -4.88 -10.58 -14.55
N SER A 357 -5.07 -10.54 -15.87
CA SER A 357 -4.12 -9.89 -16.81
C SER A 357 -3.92 -8.38 -16.61
N GLU A 358 -4.75 -7.74 -15.78
CA GLU A 358 -4.64 -6.31 -15.43
C GLU A 358 -3.95 -6.08 -14.06
N THR A 359 -3.29 -7.10 -13.50
CA THR A 359 -2.47 -6.94 -12.31
C THR A 359 -1.36 -5.90 -12.52
N GLN A 360 -0.96 -5.22 -11.47
CA GLN A 360 0.15 -4.29 -11.55
C GLN A 360 1.47 -5.07 -11.63
N ILE A 361 2.24 -4.84 -12.68
CA ILE A 361 3.61 -5.38 -12.80
C ILE A 361 4.52 -4.60 -11.84
N ILE A 362 5.29 -5.32 -11.03
CA ILE A 362 6.29 -4.78 -10.11
C ILE A 362 7.67 -5.02 -10.69
N ASP A 363 8.42 -3.93 -10.91
CA ASP A 363 9.81 -3.96 -11.40
C ASP A 363 10.67 -3.16 -10.43
N ASP A 364 10.93 -3.75 -9.26
CA ASP A 364 11.76 -3.20 -8.19
C ASP A 364 12.73 -4.25 -7.63
N LEU A 365 13.29 -4.02 -6.44
CA LEU A 365 14.24 -4.94 -5.80
C LEU A 365 13.57 -6.12 -5.10
N THR A 366 12.25 -6.20 -5.07
CA THR A 366 11.54 -7.32 -4.42
C THR A 366 11.46 -8.56 -5.31
N GLN A 367 11.05 -9.68 -4.72
CA GLN A 367 10.77 -10.92 -5.47
C GLN A 367 9.37 -10.92 -6.08
N GLU A 368 8.48 -10.06 -5.60
CA GLU A 368 7.15 -9.91 -6.17
C GLU A 368 7.25 -9.34 -7.58
N THR A 369 6.56 -9.94 -8.51
CA THR A 369 6.49 -9.49 -9.91
C THR A 369 5.16 -8.89 -10.26
N GLU A 370 4.12 -9.20 -9.50
CA GLU A 370 2.75 -8.77 -9.74
C GLU A 370 2.03 -8.41 -8.44
N LYS A 371 1.11 -7.49 -8.56
CA LYS A 371 0.26 -7.05 -7.45
C LYS A 371 -1.19 -7.00 -7.89
N ARG A 372 -2.01 -7.84 -7.28
CA ARG A 372 -3.42 -8.02 -7.60
C ARG A 372 -4.33 -6.98 -6.93
N TYR A 373 -4.08 -6.65 -5.67
CA TYR A 373 -4.79 -5.62 -4.94
C TYR A 373 -3.98 -4.33 -4.93
N ILE A 374 -4.56 -3.27 -5.47
CA ILE A 374 -3.91 -1.97 -5.68
C ILE A 374 -4.74 -0.90 -4.99
N HIS A 375 -4.13 -0.13 -4.09
CA HIS A 375 -4.77 1.01 -3.47
C HIS A 375 -4.04 2.31 -3.83
N GLN A 376 -4.77 3.29 -4.34
CA GLN A 376 -4.25 4.61 -4.67
C GLN A 376 -5.00 5.68 -3.86
N TYR A 377 -4.27 6.72 -3.47
CA TYR A 377 -4.77 7.80 -2.66
C TYR A 377 -4.40 9.14 -3.31
N ASN A 378 -5.39 9.99 -3.51
CA ASN A 378 -5.23 11.30 -4.10
C ASN A 378 -5.66 12.38 -3.09
N PHE A 379 -4.81 13.42 -2.96
CA PHE A 379 -5.05 14.55 -2.08
C PHE A 379 -4.96 15.85 -2.85
N PRO A 380 -6.02 16.24 -3.60
CA PRO A 380 -6.02 17.47 -4.36
C PRO A 380 -6.02 18.69 -3.43
N SER A 381 -5.45 19.80 -3.90
CA SER A 381 -5.26 21.02 -3.10
C SER A 381 -6.57 21.62 -2.59
N TYR A 382 -7.66 21.45 -3.31
CA TYR A 382 -8.97 21.94 -2.87
C TYR A 382 -9.48 21.28 -1.59
N SER A 383 -8.98 20.07 -1.23
CA SER A 383 -9.38 19.38 -0.01
C SER A 383 -9.00 20.13 1.29
N VAL A 384 -8.08 21.07 1.19
CA VAL A 384 -7.66 21.98 2.26
C VAL A 384 -7.81 23.46 1.88
N GLY A 385 -8.52 23.77 0.78
CA GLY A 385 -8.76 25.14 0.32
C GLY A 385 -7.54 25.82 -0.32
N GLU A 386 -6.50 25.07 -0.69
CA GLU A 386 -5.30 25.61 -1.32
C GLU A 386 -5.39 25.59 -2.86
N THR A 387 -4.62 26.48 -3.50
CA THR A 387 -4.46 26.54 -4.95
C THR A 387 -3.06 26.05 -5.34
N LYS A 388 -2.95 24.81 -5.80
CA LYS A 388 -1.69 24.20 -6.29
C LYS A 388 -1.94 23.49 -7.62
N SER A 389 -0.95 23.53 -8.52
CA SER A 389 -1.02 22.74 -9.76
C SER A 389 -0.85 21.24 -9.43
N SER A 390 -1.66 20.41 -10.09
CA SER A 390 -1.52 18.95 -9.99
C SER A 390 -0.23 18.48 -10.66
N ARG A 391 0.65 17.82 -9.91
CA ARG A 391 1.96 17.28 -10.38
C ARG A 391 2.09 15.76 -10.18
N GLY A 392 0.97 15.07 -9.97
CA GLY A 392 0.93 13.67 -9.55
C GLY A 392 1.12 13.49 -8.04
N PRO A 393 1.05 12.25 -7.54
CA PRO A 393 1.08 11.95 -6.12
C PRO A 393 2.45 12.29 -5.49
N GLY A 394 2.43 12.99 -4.37
CA GLY A 394 3.59 13.28 -3.56
C GLY A 394 3.94 12.12 -2.61
N ARG A 395 5.06 12.24 -1.89
CA ARG A 395 5.52 11.22 -0.91
C ARG A 395 4.47 10.92 0.18
N ARG A 396 3.70 11.94 0.60
CA ARG A 396 2.64 11.77 1.62
C ARG A 396 1.48 10.94 1.08
N GLU A 397 1.07 11.21 -0.15
CA GLU A 397 -0.03 10.49 -0.80
C GLU A 397 0.31 9.02 -1.02
N ILE A 398 1.53 8.71 -1.45
CA ILE A 398 2.04 7.34 -1.59
C ILE A 398 2.04 6.63 -0.23
N GLY A 399 2.48 7.28 0.84
CA GLY A 399 2.47 6.73 2.19
C GLY A 399 1.06 6.45 2.73
N HIS A 400 0.10 7.37 2.49
CA HIS A 400 -1.30 7.19 2.89
C HIS A 400 -1.99 6.06 2.12
N GLY A 401 -1.72 5.96 0.80
CA GLY A 401 -2.21 4.86 -0.03
C GLY A 401 -1.69 3.51 0.46
N ALA A 402 -0.39 3.41 0.73
CA ALA A 402 0.24 2.19 1.24
C ALA A 402 -0.30 1.76 2.62
N LEU A 403 -0.62 2.71 3.50
CA LEU A 403 -1.24 2.41 4.79
C LEU A 403 -2.66 1.84 4.61
N ALA A 404 -3.48 2.47 3.77
CA ALA A 404 -4.83 1.99 3.50
C ALA A 404 -4.82 0.62 2.78
N GLU A 405 -3.89 0.40 1.86
CA GLU A 405 -3.69 -0.88 1.21
C GLU A 405 -3.34 -1.98 2.22
N ARG A 406 -2.32 -1.75 3.04
CA ARG A 406 -1.87 -2.68 4.09
C ARG A 406 -3.00 -3.04 5.06
N ALA A 407 -3.86 -2.07 5.40
CA ALA A 407 -4.98 -2.27 6.31
C ALA A 407 -6.01 -3.27 5.77
N LEU A 408 -6.18 -3.37 4.45
CA LEU A 408 -7.20 -4.19 3.81
C LEU A 408 -6.68 -5.52 3.27
N ILE A 409 -5.37 -5.67 3.01
CA ILE A 409 -4.78 -6.93 2.52
C ILE A 409 -5.26 -8.17 3.29
N PRO A 410 -5.33 -8.17 4.66
CA PRO A 410 -5.73 -9.35 5.42
C PRO A 410 -7.19 -9.79 5.21
N VAL A 411 -8.02 -8.92 4.65
CA VAL A 411 -9.45 -9.19 4.42
C VAL A 411 -9.83 -9.36 2.95
N ILE A 412 -8.89 -9.12 2.02
CA ILE A 412 -9.10 -9.36 0.58
C ILE A 412 -9.23 -10.87 0.35
N PRO A 413 -10.24 -11.35 -0.40
CA PRO A 413 -10.41 -12.76 -0.72
C PRO A 413 -9.24 -13.29 -1.56
N THR A 414 -8.98 -14.60 -1.52
CA THR A 414 -7.96 -15.25 -2.35
C THR A 414 -8.33 -15.20 -3.84
N VAL A 415 -7.40 -15.57 -4.72
CA VAL A 415 -7.67 -15.63 -6.17
C VAL A 415 -8.71 -16.71 -6.49
N GLU A 416 -8.65 -17.84 -5.77
CA GLU A 416 -9.57 -18.94 -5.92
C GLU A 416 -11.01 -18.56 -5.52
N GLU A 417 -11.15 -17.72 -4.49
CA GLU A 417 -12.47 -17.24 -4.03
C GLU A 417 -13.02 -16.12 -4.92
N PHE A 418 -12.14 -15.23 -5.42
CA PHE A 418 -12.53 -14.07 -6.20
C PHE A 418 -11.44 -13.69 -7.21
N PRO A 419 -11.47 -14.25 -8.45
CA PRO A 419 -10.40 -14.20 -9.45
C PRO A 419 -10.34 -12.85 -10.20
N TYR A 420 -10.29 -11.73 -9.48
CA TYR A 420 -10.20 -10.38 -10.03
C TYR A 420 -8.95 -9.66 -9.57
N ALA A 421 -8.34 -8.90 -10.44
CA ALA A 421 -7.51 -7.79 -10.06
C ALA A 421 -8.41 -6.67 -9.51
N ILE A 422 -8.05 -6.13 -8.34
CA ILE A 422 -8.87 -5.16 -7.60
C ILE A 422 -8.09 -3.86 -7.45
N ARG A 423 -8.62 -2.77 -8.02
CA ARG A 423 -8.06 -1.44 -7.87
C ARG A 423 -9.02 -0.56 -7.08
N VAL A 424 -8.53 0.01 -5.99
CA VAL A 424 -9.26 0.98 -5.16
C VAL A 424 -8.58 2.34 -5.25
N VAL A 425 -9.35 3.39 -5.44
CA VAL A 425 -8.86 4.77 -5.47
C VAL A 425 -9.63 5.60 -4.46
N SER A 426 -8.92 6.25 -3.54
CA SER A 426 -9.49 7.21 -2.60
C SER A 426 -9.21 8.64 -3.06
N GLU A 427 -10.26 9.38 -3.37
CA GLU A 427 -10.23 10.82 -3.63
C GLU A 427 -10.60 11.58 -2.35
N ILE A 428 -9.68 12.35 -1.81
CA ILE A 428 -9.95 13.15 -0.61
C ILE A 428 -10.59 14.47 -1.02
N LEU A 429 -11.84 14.64 -0.65
CA LEU A 429 -12.62 15.81 -1.03
C LEU A 429 -12.51 16.95 -0.02
N GLU A 430 -12.35 16.59 1.26
CA GLU A 430 -12.16 17.53 2.38
C GLU A 430 -11.26 16.92 3.45
N SER A 431 -10.43 17.72 4.11
CA SER A 431 -9.52 17.24 5.16
C SER A 431 -9.37 18.18 6.35
N ASN A 432 -9.69 17.66 7.52
CA ASN A 432 -9.33 18.21 8.83
C ASN A 432 -8.69 17.11 9.70
N GLY A 433 -7.62 16.51 9.19
CA GLY A 433 -6.86 15.45 9.86
C GLY A 433 -7.39 14.05 9.60
N SER A 434 -6.45 13.10 9.58
CA SER A 434 -6.68 11.65 9.45
C SER A 434 -7.47 11.19 8.21
N SER A 435 -7.19 11.79 7.06
CA SER A 435 -7.80 11.41 5.78
C SER A 435 -7.40 9.99 5.33
N SER A 436 -6.22 9.48 5.71
CA SER A 436 -5.82 8.09 5.43
C SER A 436 -6.74 7.07 6.11
N GLN A 437 -7.21 7.35 7.34
CA GLN A 437 -8.13 6.47 8.03
C GLN A 437 -9.57 6.58 7.48
N ALA A 438 -9.97 7.75 7.00
CA ALA A 438 -11.20 7.90 6.21
C ALA A 438 -11.14 7.08 4.91
N SER A 439 -9.97 7.02 4.26
CA SER A 439 -9.73 6.15 3.09
C SER A 439 -9.88 4.67 3.42
N VAL A 440 -9.39 4.19 4.56
CA VAL A 440 -9.59 2.80 5.00
C VAL A 440 -11.08 2.47 5.12
N CYS A 441 -11.85 3.34 5.79
CA CYS A 441 -13.29 3.16 5.97
C CYS A 441 -14.04 3.18 4.62
N GLY A 442 -13.77 4.20 3.78
CA GLY A 442 -14.38 4.32 2.46
C GLY A 442 -14.02 3.14 1.54
N SER A 443 -12.77 2.64 1.61
CA SER A 443 -12.32 1.49 0.82
C SER A 443 -13.04 0.21 1.21
N THR A 444 -13.21 -0.05 2.51
CA THR A 444 -14.02 -1.16 3.01
C THR A 444 -15.43 -1.12 2.41
N MET A 445 -16.08 0.02 2.50
CA MET A 445 -17.47 0.19 2.03
C MET A 445 -17.56 0.08 0.50
N SER A 446 -16.59 0.65 -0.24
CA SER A 446 -16.53 0.57 -1.70
C SER A 446 -16.31 -0.86 -2.20
N LEU A 447 -15.43 -1.63 -1.54
CA LEU A 447 -15.23 -3.05 -1.80
C LEU A 447 -16.51 -3.86 -1.56
N MET A 448 -17.18 -3.64 -0.43
CA MET A 448 -18.46 -4.28 -0.13
C MET A 448 -19.55 -3.90 -1.13
N ASN A 449 -19.64 -2.62 -1.51
CA ASN A 449 -20.59 -2.15 -2.51
C ASN A 449 -20.34 -2.74 -3.91
N SER A 450 -19.09 -3.04 -4.24
CA SER A 450 -18.73 -3.70 -5.51
C SER A 450 -19.00 -5.21 -5.55
N GLY A 451 -19.40 -5.81 -4.43
CA GLY A 451 -19.62 -7.26 -4.29
C GLY A 451 -18.34 -8.07 -4.06
N VAL A 452 -17.23 -7.43 -3.69
CA VAL A 452 -16.02 -8.15 -3.25
C VAL A 452 -16.30 -8.81 -1.91
N PRO A 453 -16.19 -10.15 -1.80
CA PRO A 453 -16.48 -10.88 -0.57
C PRO A 453 -15.32 -10.75 0.44
N ILE A 454 -15.09 -9.52 0.93
CA ILE A 454 -14.06 -9.31 1.96
C ILE A 454 -14.38 -10.11 3.21
N LYS A 455 -13.34 -10.64 3.87
CA LYS A 455 -13.44 -11.51 5.04
C LYS A 455 -14.13 -10.82 6.23
N ALA A 456 -13.88 -9.54 6.41
CA ALA A 456 -14.49 -8.69 7.45
C ALA A 456 -14.33 -7.21 7.09
N PRO A 457 -15.23 -6.32 7.56
CA PRO A 457 -15.07 -4.88 7.46
C PRO A 457 -13.86 -4.40 8.27
N VAL A 458 -13.14 -3.42 7.72
CA VAL A 458 -12.01 -2.75 8.38
C VAL A 458 -12.36 -1.29 8.59
N ALA A 459 -12.15 -0.78 9.79
CA ALA A 459 -12.23 0.65 10.09
C ALA A 459 -10.88 1.16 10.58
N GLY A 460 -10.63 2.44 10.35
CA GLY A 460 -9.41 3.11 10.77
C GLY A 460 -9.68 4.34 11.63
N ILE A 461 -8.83 4.58 12.62
CA ILE A 461 -8.89 5.72 13.52
C ILE A 461 -7.49 6.28 13.77
N ALA A 462 -7.41 7.59 14.05
CA ALA A 462 -6.17 8.24 14.49
C ALA A 462 -6.30 8.73 15.91
N MET A 463 -5.33 8.34 16.71
CA MET A 463 -5.17 8.73 18.10
C MET A 463 -4.09 9.80 18.20
N GLY A 464 -4.20 10.67 19.17
CA GLY A 464 -3.19 11.67 19.51
C GLY A 464 -2.76 11.58 20.96
N LEU A 465 -1.69 12.30 21.27
CA LEU A 465 -1.19 12.46 22.63
C LEU A 465 -0.75 13.90 22.84
N VAL A 466 -1.10 14.46 23.96
CA VAL A 466 -0.50 15.68 24.50
C VAL A 466 0.10 15.34 25.86
N ASN A 467 1.39 15.59 26.01
CA ASN A 467 2.15 15.35 27.23
C ASN A 467 2.66 16.67 27.79
N GLU A 468 2.23 17.03 29.01
CA GLU A 468 2.73 18.18 29.75
C GLU A 468 3.21 17.76 31.15
N GLY A 469 4.53 17.68 31.28
CA GLY A 469 5.17 17.24 32.53
C GLY A 469 4.83 15.80 32.88
N GLU A 470 4.17 15.58 34.00
CA GLU A 470 3.73 14.27 34.47
C GLU A 470 2.34 13.85 33.92
N HIS A 471 1.66 14.78 33.21
CA HIS A 471 0.31 14.56 32.71
C HIS A 471 0.32 14.22 31.22
N PHE A 472 -0.19 13.07 30.87
CA PHE A 472 -0.46 12.69 29.48
C PHE A 472 -1.97 12.64 29.21
N THR A 473 -2.37 13.03 28.01
CA THR A 473 -3.76 13.01 27.57
C THR A 473 -3.83 12.37 26.20
N VAL A 474 -4.51 11.20 26.12
CA VAL A 474 -4.77 10.51 24.86
C VAL A 474 -6.04 11.07 24.24
N LEU A 475 -6.01 11.34 22.94
CA LEU A 475 -7.11 11.87 22.16
C LEU A 475 -7.58 10.83 21.13
N THR A 476 -8.89 10.66 21.03
CA THR A 476 -9.52 9.84 19.98
C THR A 476 -9.92 10.72 18.80
N ASP A 477 -9.70 10.26 17.57
CA ASP A 477 -10.07 10.95 16.33
C ASP A 477 -9.53 12.39 16.27
N ILE A 478 -8.21 12.51 16.19
CA ILE A 478 -7.54 13.80 16.14
C ILE A 478 -7.83 14.57 14.84
N GLN A 479 -7.99 15.87 14.97
CA GLN A 479 -8.06 16.83 13.87
C GLN A 479 -6.66 17.40 13.52
N GLY A 480 -6.60 18.16 12.41
CA GLY A 480 -5.33 18.66 11.88
C GLY A 480 -4.51 19.50 12.86
N MET A 481 -5.15 20.35 13.68
CA MET A 481 -4.47 21.16 14.70
C MET A 481 -3.90 20.29 15.84
N GLU A 482 -4.63 19.27 16.28
CA GLU A 482 -4.19 18.33 17.32
C GLU A 482 -3.06 17.42 16.85
N ASP A 483 -3.06 17.02 15.57
CA ASP A 483 -1.91 16.33 14.93
C ASP A 483 -0.68 17.26 14.88
N ALA A 484 -0.84 18.49 14.41
CA ALA A 484 0.27 19.42 14.23
C ALA A 484 0.95 19.81 15.56
N LEU A 485 0.16 20.05 16.61
CA LEU A 485 0.62 20.58 17.89
C LEU A 485 0.80 19.51 18.98
N GLY A 486 0.31 18.30 18.76
CA GLY A 486 0.46 17.15 19.66
C GLY A 486 1.81 16.46 19.56
N ASP A 487 2.00 15.45 20.42
CA ASP A 487 3.24 14.70 20.60
C ASP A 487 3.26 13.33 19.93
N MET A 488 2.10 12.84 19.51
CA MET A 488 1.95 11.56 18.82
C MET A 488 0.83 11.65 17.77
N ASP A 489 1.08 11.04 16.61
CA ASP A 489 0.08 10.68 15.61
C ASP A 489 0.09 9.15 15.49
N PHE A 490 -0.99 8.51 15.93
CA PHE A 490 -1.08 7.08 16.03
C PHE A 490 -2.31 6.55 15.29
N LYS A 491 -2.07 5.98 14.13
CA LYS A 491 -3.11 5.41 13.25
C LYS A 491 -3.22 3.92 13.46
N VAL A 492 -4.45 3.47 13.73
CA VAL A 492 -4.77 2.06 13.94
C VAL A 492 -5.95 1.69 13.04
N ALA A 493 -5.76 0.68 12.22
CA ALA A 493 -6.82 0.09 11.41
C ALA A 493 -7.02 -1.38 11.77
N GLY A 494 -8.24 -1.88 11.66
CA GLY A 494 -8.52 -3.29 11.95
C GLY A 494 -9.99 -3.65 11.82
N THR A 495 -10.24 -4.95 11.96
CA THR A 495 -11.58 -5.54 12.02
C THR A 495 -12.12 -5.52 13.44
N ALA A 496 -13.29 -6.12 13.66
CA ALA A 496 -13.81 -6.33 15.01
C ALA A 496 -12.93 -7.29 15.85
N LYS A 497 -12.12 -8.15 15.19
CA LYS A 497 -11.29 -9.14 15.88
C LYS A 497 -9.94 -8.58 16.32
N GLY A 498 -9.34 -7.70 15.51
CA GLY A 498 -8.01 -7.19 15.82
C GLY A 498 -7.46 -6.24 14.76
N ILE A 499 -6.23 -5.83 14.99
CA ILE A 499 -5.49 -4.87 14.17
C ILE A 499 -5.04 -5.51 12.86
N THR A 500 -5.21 -4.78 11.75
CA THR A 500 -4.68 -5.15 10.43
C THR A 500 -3.54 -4.23 9.97
N ALA A 501 -3.52 -2.97 10.40
CA ALA A 501 -2.41 -2.06 10.14
C ALA A 501 -2.24 -1.04 11.26
N ILE A 502 -0.99 -0.63 11.44
CA ILE A 502 -0.58 0.35 12.43
C ILE A 502 0.46 1.30 11.84
N GLN A 503 0.36 2.58 12.18
CA GLN A 503 1.39 3.57 11.90
C GLN A 503 1.42 4.59 13.03
N MET A 504 2.58 4.76 13.65
CA MET A 504 2.79 5.67 14.77
C MET A 504 4.01 6.55 14.52
N ASP A 505 3.84 7.83 14.75
CA ASP A 505 4.88 8.85 14.75
C ASP A 505 4.90 9.54 16.11
N ILE A 506 6.05 9.53 16.79
CA ILE A 506 6.24 10.15 18.09
C ILE A 506 7.17 11.34 17.92
N LYS A 507 6.81 12.47 18.53
CA LYS A 507 7.51 13.75 18.40
C LYS A 507 8.24 14.14 19.69
N ILE A 508 8.26 13.27 20.69
CA ILE A 508 8.88 13.42 22.01
C ILE A 508 9.81 12.25 22.34
N HIS A 509 10.63 12.40 23.37
CA HIS A 509 11.65 11.41 23.77
C HIS A 509 11.10 10.23 24.57
N GLY A 510 10.01 9.60 24.11
CA GLY A 510 9.55 8.32 24.59
C GLY A 510 8.15 8.28 25.14
N LEU A 511 7.57 7.09 25.02
CA LEU A 511 6.28 6.73 25.61
C LEU A 511 6.46 5.47 26.47
N SER A 512 5.81 5.45 27.61
CA SER A 512 5.77 4.26 28.45
C SER A 512 4.82 3.20 27.86
N ARG A 513 5.00 1.96 28.31
CA ARG A 513 4.12 0.84 27.94
C ARG A 513 2.66 1.14 28.28
N GLU A 514 2.41 1.80 29.41
CA GLU A 514 1.06 2.14 29.89
C GLU A 514 0.37 3.14 28.97
N ILE A 515 1.10 4.14 28.47
CA ILE A 515 0.55 5.14 27.52
C ILE A 515 0.20 4.47 26.19
N LEU A 516 1.07 3.62 25.68
CA LEU A 516 0.83 2.87 24.44
C LEU A 516 -0.37 1.93 24.58
N LEU A 517 -0.50 1.22 25.70
CA LEU A 517 -1.64 0.37 25.99
C LEU A 517 -2.94 1.16 26.06
N ALA A 518 -2.94 2.30 26.76
CA ALA A 518 -4.11 3.17 26.85
C ALA A 518 -4.53 3.68 25.47
N ALA A 519 -3.57 4.10 24.63
CA ALA A 519 -3.86 4.55 23.28
C ALA A 519 -4.43 3.42 22.39
N LEU A 520 -3.90 2.20 22.47
CA LEU A 520 -4.39 1.03 21.72
C LEU A 520 -5.81 0.64 22.18
N GLN A 521 -6.07 0.59 23.47
CA GLN A 521 -7.40 0.27 24.01
C GLN A 521 -8.44 1.32 23.63
N GLN A 522 -8.07 2.60 23.64
CA GLN A 522 -8.96 3.68 23.22
C GLN A 522 -9.17 3.66 21.69
N ALA A 523 -8.15 3.31 20.90
CA ALA A 523 -8.27 3.08 19.48
C ALA A 523 -9.21 1.92 19.14
N GLN A 524 -9.17 0.82 19.92
CA GLN A 524 -10.09 -0.31 19.77
C GLN A 524 -11.55 0.13 19.96
N LYS A 525 -11.84 0.89 21.02
CA LYS A 525 -13.20 1.42 21.25
C LYS A 525 -13.67 2.29 20.08
N GLY A 526 -12.80 3.20 19.63
CA GLY A 526 -13.09 4.07 18.49
C GLY A 526 -13.30 3.29 17.18
N ARG A 527 -12.48 2.27 16.91
CA ARG A 527 -12.63 1.39 15.76
C ARG A 527 -13.97 0.65 15.76
N MET A 528 -14.37 0.10 16.92
CA MET A 528 -15.66 -0.59 17.05
C MET A 528 -16.85 0.34 16.83
N PHE A 529 -16.77 1.59 17.33
CA PHE A 529 -17.79 2.60 17.07
C PHE A 529 -17.91 2.92 15.57
N ILE A 530 -16.80 3.12 14.88
CA ILE A 530 -16.78 3.42 13.43
C ILE A 530 -17.33 2.24 12.63
N LEU A 531 -16.94 1.00 12.96
CA LEU A 531 -17.48 -0.20 12.32
C LEU A 531 -19.01 -0.29 12.45
N GLY A 532 -19.55 0.06 13.64
CA GLY A 532 -20.99 0.14 13.85
C GLY A 532 -21.67 1.16 12.94
N LYS A 533 -21.06 2.35 12.78
CA LYS A 533 -21.59 3.39 11.88
C LYS A 533 -21.53 3.01 10.40
N MET A 534 -20.49 2.33 9.98
CA MET A 534 -20.37 1.79 8.62
C MET A 534 -21.43 0.71 8.37
N ALA A 535 -21.69 -0.16 9.33
CA ALA A 535 -22.69 -1.23 9.24
C ALA A 535 -24.15 -0.70 9.14
N GLU A 536 -24.44 0.49 9.68
CA GLU A 536 -25.74 1.17 9.47
C GLU A 536 -26.00 1.49 7.98
N CYS A 537 -24.93 1.65 7.17
CA CYS A 537 -25.00 1.93 5.73
C CYS A 537 -24.85 0.67 4.87
N ILE A 538 -23.86 -0.16 5.17
CA ILE A 538 -23.60 -1.43 4.47
C ILE A 538 -23.01 -2.44 5.46
N ASP A 539 -23.76 -3.52 5.73
CA ASP A 539 -23.40 -4.55 6.71
C ASP A 539 -22.78 -5.81 6.10
N LYS A 540 -23.01 -6.04 4.81
CA LYS A 540 -22.48 -7.17 4.05
C LYS A 540 -22.13 -6.77 2.60
N PRO A 541 -21.23 -7.49 1.94
CA PRO A 541 -20.97 -7.30 0.51
C PRO A 541 -22.24 -7.43 -0.33
N ALA A 542 -22.34 -6.63 -1.40
CA ALA A 542 -23.43 -6.73 -2.36
C ALA A 542 -23.49 -8.14 -2.97
N GLU A 543 -24.69 -8.68 -3.16
CA GLU A 543 -24.91 -10.04 -3.69
C GLU A 543 -24.52 -10.15 -5.18
N HIS A 544 -24.58 -9.05 -5.89
CA HIS A 544 -24.27 -8.99 -7.31
C HIS A 544 -23.24 -7.93 -7.61
N LEU A 545 -22.36 -8.22 -8.56
CA LEU A 545 -21.44 -7.22 -9.10
C LEU A 545 -22.21 -6.15 -9.88
N SER A 546 -21.58 -4.97 -10.02
CA SER A 546 -22.06 -3.93 -10.92
C SER A 546 -22.30 -4.50 -12.33
N PRO A 547 -23.36 -4.08 -13.05
CA PRO A 547 -23.56 -4.50 -14.43
C PRO A 547 -22.43 -4.07 -15.37
N TYR A 548 -21.59 -3.14 -14.95
CA TYR A 548 -20.41 -2.68 -15.70
C TYR A 548 -19.13 -3.46 -15.34
N ALA A 549 -19.13 -4.22 -14.25
CA ALA A 549 -18.01 -5.06 -13.90
C ALA A 549 -17.90 -6.26 -14.84
N PRO A 550 -16.69 -6.68 -15.24
CA PRO A 550 -16.55 -7.88 -16.04
C PRO A 550 -17.00 -9.09 -15.23
N LYS A 551 -17.83 -9.94 -15.85
CA LYS A 551 -18.16 -11.26 -15.31
C LYS A 551 -17.05 -12.21 -15.70
N ILE A 552 -16.51 -12.98 -14.75
CA ILE A 552 -15.49 -13.99 -15.01
C ILE A 552 -16.12 -15.37 -14.95
N ILE A 553 -15.99 -16.11 -16.05
CA ILE A 553 -16.31 -17.54 -16.11
C ILE A 553 -14.99 -18.29 -15.97
N THR A 554 -14.88 -19.15 -14.97
CA THR A 554 -13.74 -20.03 -14.78
C THR A 554 -14.03 -21.41 -15.33
N LEU A 555 -13.12 -21.96 -16.13
CA LEU A 555 -13.13 -23.31 -16.65
C LEU A 555 -11.84 -24.00 -16.21
N THR A 556 -11.91 -25.31 -15.96
CA THR A 556 -10.71 -26.12 -15.76
C THR A 556 -10.57 -27.05 -16.93
N ILE A 557 -9.45 -27.01 -17.63
CA ILE A 557 -9.11 -27.89 -18.74
C ILE A 557 -7.94 -28.80 -18.39
N PRO A 558 -7.79 -29.97 -19.02
CA PRO A 558 -6.59 -30.79 -18.84
C PRO A 558 -5.32 -30.02 -19.26
N VAL A 559 -4.26 -30.12 -18.46
CA VAL A 559 -2.99 -29.38 -18.67
C VAL A 559 -2.36 -29.65 -20.04
N ASP A 560 -2.49 -30.90 -20.53
CA ASP A 560 -2.02 -31.30 -21.86
C ASP A 560 -2.81 -30.66 -23.02
N ARG A 561 -4.01 -30.11 -22.73
CA ARG A 561 -4.89 -29.42 -23.70
C ARG A 561 -4.69 -27.90 -23.74
N ILE A 562 -3.89 -27.35 -22.85
CA ILE A 562 -3.57 -25.89 -22.82
C ILE A 562 -3.06 -25.43 -24.20
N ARG A 563 -2.23 -26.26 -24.85
CA ARG A 563 -1.68 -25.95 -26.19
C ARG A 563 -2.74 -25.88 -27.27
N ASP A 564 -3.82 -26.62 -27.14
CA ASP A 564 -4.92 -26.63 -28.11
C ASP A 564 -5.76 -25.35 -28.00
N VAL A 565 -5.86 -24.77 -26.80
CA VAL A 565 -6.54 -23.50 -26.54
C VAL A 565 -5.69 -22.30 -26.91
N ILE A 566 -4.39 -22.32 -26.57
CA ILE A 566 -3.47 -21.22 -26.89
C ILE A 566 -3.14 -21.19 -28.40
N GLY A 567 -2.85 -22.35 -28.97
CA GLY A 567 -2.39 -22.49 -30.35
C GLY A 567 -0.95 -22.04 -30.58
N SER A 568 -0.40 -22.34 -31.74
CA SER A 568 0.97 -21.92 -32.11
C SER A 568 1.12 -20.41 -32.11
N GLY A 569 1.95 -19.88 -31.19
CA GLY A 569 2.18 -18.43 -31.04
C GLY A 569 0.93 -17.65 -30.60
N GLY A 570 0.02 -18.29 -29.87
CA GLY A 570 -1.21 -17.64 -29.37
C GLY A 570 -2.32 -17.45 -30.41
N LYS A 571 -2.22 -18.08 -31.60
CA LYS A 571 -3.17 -17.85 -32.71
C LYS A 571 -4.61 -18.19 -32.37
N ILE A 572 -4.84 -19.28 -31.63
CA ILE A 572 -6.22 -19.75 -31.34
C ILE A 572 -6.85 -18.87 -30.28
N ILE A 573 -6.15 -18.61 -29.18
CA ILE A 573 -6.65 -17.74 -28.11
C ILE A 573 -6.95 -16.33 -28.64
N ASN A 574 -6.04 -15.75 -29.45
CA ASN A 574 -6.25 -14.46 -30.06
C ASN A 574 -7.46 -14.43 -31.03
N LYS A 575 -7.71 -15.55 -31.74
CA LYS A 575 -8.89 -15.69 -32.59
C LYS A 575 -10.18 -15.71 -31.75
N ILE A 576 -10.20 -16.47 -30.66
CA ILE A 576 -11.35 -16.51 -29.74
C ILE A 576 -11.63 -15.10 -29.21
N ILE A 577 -10.59 -14.40 -28.70
CA ILE A 577 -10.70 -13.03 -28.18
C ILE A 577 -11.26 -12.07 -29.25
N SER A 578 -10.73 -12.13 -30.48
CA SER A 578 -11.13 -11.21 -31.56
C SER A 578 -12.56 -11.43 -32.06
N GLU A 579 -13.03 -12.69 -32.09
CA GLU A 579 -14.35 -13.03 -32.60
C GLU A 579 -15.45 -12.91 -31.54
N THR A 580 -15.13 -13.07 -30.27
CA THR A 580 -16.09 -12.98 -29.17
C THR A 580 -16.08 -11.65 -28.43
N GLY A 581 -14.94 -10.92 -28.49
CA GLY A 581 -14.76 -9.65 -27.77
C GLY A 581 -14.48 -9.81 -26.27
N VAL A 582 -14.20 -11.04 -25.81
CA VAL A 582 -13.85 -11.31 -24.40
C VAL A 582 -12.37 -11.03 -24.13
N LYS A 583 -12.01 -10.88 -22.84
CA LYS A 583 -10.63 -11.09 -22.37
C LYS A 583 -10.52 -12.53 -21.88
N MET A 584 -9.41 -13.18 -22.15
CA MET A 584 -9.20 -14.58 -21.79
C MET A 584 -7.77 -14.82 -21.35
N ASP A 585 -7.60 -15.45 -20.19
CA ASP A 585 -6.33 -15.85 -19.61
C ASP A 585 -6.32 -17.36 -19.39
N VAL A 586 -5.17 -18.01 -19.61
CA VAL A 586 -4.98 -19.46 -19.44
C VAL A 586 -3.75 -19.68 -18.57
N GLU A 587 -3.93 -20.29 -17.41
CA GLU A 587 -2.85 -20.61 -16.48
C GLU A 587 -2.21 -21.97 -16.74
N GLU A 588 -1.00 -22.17 -16.23
CA GLU A 588 -0.22 -23.40 -16.45
C GLU A 588 -0.83 -24.64 -15.79
N ASP A 589 -1.70 -24.46 -14.80
CA ASP A 589 -2.42 -25.53 -14.10
C ASP A 589 -3.72 -25.96 -14.80
N GLY A 590 -4.10 -25.28 -15.90
CA GLY A 590 -5.29 -25.58 -16.69
C GLY A 590 -6.51 -24.72 -16.34
N HIS A 591 -6.41 -23.73 -15.48
CA HIS A 591 -7.49 -22.76 -15.29
C HIS A 591 -7.56 -21.79 -16.47
N VAL A 592 -8.78 -21.60 -16.98
CA VAL A 592 -9.11 -20.65 -18.05
C VAL A 592 -10.11 -19.65 -17.51
N TYR A 593 -9.75 -18.37 -17.54
CA TYR A 593 -10.60 -17.27 -17.12
C TYR A 593 -11.11 -16.50 -18.34
N ILE A 594 -12.42 -16.40 -18.48
CA ILE A 594 -13.09 -15.66 -19.56
C ILE A 594 -13.81 -14.47 -18.93
N ALA A 595 -13.40 -13.26 -19.24
CA ALA A 595 -13.89 -12.03 -18.62
C ALA A 595 -14.55 -11.11 -19.65
N THR A 596 -15.81 -10.75 -19.42
CA THR A 596 -16.58 -9.79 -20.22
C THR A 596 -17.85 -9.34 -19.48
N PRO A 597 -18.36 -8.12 -19.69
CA PRO A 597 -19.70 -7.73 -19.22
C PRO A 597 -20.84 -8.38 -20.03
N ASP A 598 -20.56 -8.91 -21.24
CA ASP A 598 -21.53 -9.54 -22.14
C ASP A 598 -21.63 -11.05 -21.89
N GLU A 599 -22.74 -11.49 -21.32
CA GLU A 599 -23.01 -12.89 -20.98
C GLU A 599 -23.01 -13.81 -22.23
N GLU A 600 -23.59 -13.35 -23.37
CA GLU A 600 -23.63 -14.15 -24.59
C GLU A 600 -22.22 -14.35 -25.17
N ALA A 601 -21.40 -13.31 -25.14
CA ALA A 601 -20.01 -13.40 -25.56
C ALA A 601 -19.21 -14.38 -24.68
N ALA A 602 -19.42 -14.35 -23.35
CA ALA A 602 -18.81 -15.28 -22.42
C ALA A 602 -19.17 -16.73 -22.71
N GLN A 603 -20.45 -17.01 -22.95
CA GLN A 603 -20.92 -18.37 -23.26
C GLN A 603 -20.40 -18.86 -24.60
N ARG A 604 -20.27 -17.99 -25.61
CA ARG A 604 -19.67 -18.37 -26.91
C ARG A 604 -18.19 -18.74 -26.74
N ALA A 605 -17.43 -17.95 -26.00
CA ALA A 605 -16.02 -18.23 -25.74
C ALA A 605 -15.84 -19.51 -24.92
N LYS A 606 -16.67 -19.71 -23.88
CA LYS A 606 -16.69 -20.92 -23.06
C LYS A 606 -16.93 -22.17 -23.94
N LYS A 607 -17.99 -22.16 -24.75
CA LYS A 607 -18.31 -23.23 -25.63
C LYS A 607 -17.17 -23.57 -26.60
N TRP A 608 -16.49 -22.54 -27.10
CA TRP A 608 -15.35 -22.72 -27.99
C TRP A 608 -14.17 -23.41 -27.31
N VAL A 609 -13.84 -23.02 -26.08
CA VAL A 609 -12.82 -23.70 -25.27
C VAL A 609 -13.19 -25.14 -24.98
N GLU A 610 -14.45 -25.40 -24.60
CA GLU A 610 -14.97 -26.77 -24.37
C GLU A 610 -14.88 -27.63 -25.63
N GLU A 611 -15.21 -27.12 -26.82
CA GLU A 611 -15.10 -27.82 -28.08
C GLU A 611 -13.64 -28.16 -28.45
N LEU A 612 -12.68 -27.26 -28.17
CA LEU A 612 -11.26 -27.50 -28.41
C LEU A 612 -10.68 -28.59 -27.49
N THR A 613 -11.13 -28.63 -26.25
CA THR A 613 -10.60 -29.49 -25.20
C THR A 613 -11.37 -30.82 -25.08
N HIS A 614 -12.56 -30.91 -25.69
CA HIS A 614 -13.39 -32.11 -25.64
C HIS A 614 -12.69 -33.32 -26.27
N GLU A 615 -12.62 -34.43 -25.57
CA GLU A 615 -12.16 -35.71 -26.12
C GLU A 615 -13.29 -36.46 -26.79
N VAL A 616 -13.16 -36.61 -28.10
CA VAL A 616 -14.15 -37.37 -28.90
C VAL A 616 -14.22 -38.80 -28.41
N GLN A 617 -15.44 -39.31 -28.16
CA GLN A 617 -15.67 -40.67 -27.70
C GLN A 617 -16.44 -41.49 -28.74
N VAL A 618 -16.18 -42.80 -28.74
CA VAL A 618 -16.95 -43.73 -29.59
C VAL A 618 -18.43 -43.74 -29.17
N GLY A 619 -19.30 -43.58 -30.17
CA GLY A 619 -20.75 -43.48 -29.97
C GLY A 619 -21.32 -42.08 -30.02
N GLU A 620 -20.49 -41.02 -29.89
CA GLU A 620 -20.93 -39.65 -30.03
C GLU A 620 -21.36 -39.29 -31.43
N THR A 621 -22.28 -38.32 -31.53
CA THR A 621 -22.87 -37.87 -32.78
C THR A 621 -22.63 -36.40 -33.00
N TYR A 622 -22.14 -36.03 -34.18
CA TYR A 622 -21.79 -34.66 -34.55
C TYR A 622 -22.45 -34.22 -35.85
N LEU A 623 -22.80 -32.94 -35.93
CA LEU A 623 -23.06 -32.29 -37.22
C LEU A 623 -21.71 -31.76 -37.72
N GLY A 624 -21.10 -32.48 -38.63
CA GLY A 624 -19.78 -32.14 -39.14
C GLY A 624 -19.81 -31.62 -40.56
N LYS A 625 -18.82 -30.79 -40.91
CA LYS A 625 -18.66 -30.19 -42.25
C LYS A 625 -17.69 -31.02 -43.09
N VAL A 626 -18.09 -31.39 -44.29
CA VAL A 626 -17.24 -32.10 -45.24
C VAL A 626 -16.11 -31.19 -45.72
N THR A 627 -14.87 -31.57 -45.42
CA THR A 627 -13.65 -30.76 -45.74
C THR A 627 -12.96 -31.28 -47.00
N ARG A 628 -12.98 -32.56 -47.26
CA ARG A 628 -12.32 -33.17 -48.44
C ARG A 628 -13.02 -34.41 -48.88
N LEU A 629 -13.09 -34.62 -50.21
CA LEU A 629 -13.56 -35.86 -50.81
C LEU A 629 -12.39 -36.66 -51.39
N MET A 630 -12.39 -37.95 -51.11
CA MET A 630 -11.43 -38.93 -51.61
C MET A 630 -12.16 -40.15 -52.19
N LYS A 631 -11.53 -40.88 -53.09
CA LYS A 631 -12.16 -42.07 -53.75
C LYS A 631 -12.70 -43.13 -52.78
N PHE A 632 -12.12 -43.22 -51.58
CA PHE A 632 -12.46 -44.17 -50.54
C PHE A 632 -13.39 -43.67 -49.44
N GLY A 633 -13.70 -42.39 -49.42
CA GLY A 633 -14.54 -41.77 -48.40
C GLY A 633 -14.39 -40.26 -48.32
N VAL A 634 -14.97 -39.64 -47.28
CA VAL A 634 -14.92 -38.19 -47.06
C VAL A 634 -14.36 -37.89 -45.69
N PHE A 635 -13.61 -36.76 -45.59
CA PHE A 635 -13.19 -36.23 -44.34
C PHE A 635 -14.21 -35.20 -43.87
N VAL A 636 -14.55 -35.29 -42.60
CA VAL A 636 -15.58 -34.45 -41.99
C VAL A 636 -14.98 -33.83 -40.72
N GLU A 637 -14.95 -32.52 -40.66
CA GLU A 637 -14.58 -31.78 -39.45
C GLU A 637 -15.78 -31.83 -38.50
N ILE A 638 -15.60 -32.50 -37.38
CA ILE A 638 -16.66 -32.72 -36.37
C ILE A 638 -16.57 -31.71 -35.22
N LEU A 639 -15.38 -31.22 -34.92
CA LEU A 639 -15.07 -30.15 -33.96
C LEU A 639 -13.93 -29.30 -34.53
N PRO A 640 -13.74 -28.05 -34.10
CA PRO A 640 -12.67 -27.21 -34.60
C PRO A 640 -11.30 -27.90 -34.54
N GLY A 641 -10.68 -28.10 -35.71
CA GLY A 641 -9.39 -28.79 -35.86
C GLY A 641 -9.41 -30.31 -35.69
N LYS A 642 -10.59 -30.96 -35.50
CA LYS A 642 -10.73 -32.43 -35.40
C LYS A 642 -11.51 -32.99 -36.58
N GLU A 643 -10.80 -33.71 -37.44
CA GLU A 643 -11.37 -34.37 -38.60
C GLU A 643 -11.52 -35.89 -38.37
N GLY A 644 -12.66 -36.45 -38.80
CA GLY A 644 -12.85 -37.86 -38.88
C GLY A 644 -13.12 -38.31 -40.34
N MET A 645 -12.92 -39.58 -40.63
CA MET A 645 -13.13 -40.16 -41.95
C MET A 645 -14.43 -40.97 -41.99
N VAL A 646 -15.31 -40.65 -42.93
CA VAL A 646 -16.48 -41.47 -43.28
C VAL A 646 -16.13 -42.28 -44.52
N HIS A 647 -15.95 -43.60 -44.36
CA HIS A 647 -15.68 -44.47 -45.49
C HIS A 647 -16.89 -44.48 -46.45
N VAL A 648 -16.67 -44.66 -47.76
CA VAL A 648 -17.73 -44.63 -48.80
C VAL A 648 -18.89 -45.59 -48.48
N SER A 649 -18.63 -46.73 -47.86
CA SER A 649 -19.66 -47.69 -47.42
C SER A 649 -20.49 -47.26 -46.22
N GLN A 650 -20.06 -46.21 -45.54
CA GLN A 650 -20.68 -45.62 -44.33
C GLN A 650 -21.41 -44.29 -44.62
N LEU A 651 -21.45 -43.83 -45.88
CA LEU A 651 -22.10 -42.56 -46.26
C LEU A 651 -23.62 -42.69 -46.42
N ALA A 652 -24.12 -43.80 -46.85
CA ALA A 652 -25.57 -44.04 -47.10
C ALA A 652 -25.97 -45.49 -46.84
N THR A 653 -27.27 -45.70 -46.71
CA THR A 653 -27.85 -47.07 -46.58
C THR A 653 -27.84 -47.85 -47.86
N ARG A 654 -27.70 -47.18 -49.05
CA ARG A 654 -27.54 -47.79 -50.37
C ARG A 654 -26.06 -47.86 -50.74
N ARG A 655 -25.72 -48.69 -51.73
CA ARG A 655 -24.35 -48.75 -52.28
C ARG A 655 -24.02 -47.42 -52.98
N VAL A 656 -22.93 -46.81 -52.60
CA VAL A 656 -22.40 -45.53 -53.13
C VAL A 656 -21.18 -45.89 -53.98
N GLU A 657 -21.15 -45.49 -55.26
CA GLU A 657 -20.00 -45.72 -56.15
C GLU A 657 -18.95 -44.62 -56.03
N LYS A 658 -19.37 -43.36 -55.86
CA LYS A 658 -18.51 -42.20 -55.65
C LYS A 658 -19.08 -41.38 -54.54
N PRO A 659 -18.25 -40.86 -53.62
CA PRO A 659 -18.68 -39.96 -52.52
C PRO A 659 -19.45 -38.72 -53.00
N GLU A 660 -19.08 -38.19 -54.17
CA GLU A 660 -19.70 -37.00 -54.79
C GLU A 660 -21.17 -37.23 -55.17
N ASP A 661 -21.63 -38.48 -55.27
CA ASP A 661 -23.03 -38.82 -55.53
C ASP A 661 -23.94 -38.59 -54.32
N VAL A 662 -23.36 -38.35 -53.15
CA VAL A 662 -24.08 -38.27 -51.87
C VAL A 662 -23.80 -36.97 -51.12
N VAL A 663 -22.57 -36.47 -51.17
CA VAL A 663 -22.13 -35.26 -50.44
C VAL A 663 -21.09 -34.48 -51.23
N HIS A 664 -21.06 -33.18 -51.00
CA HIS A 664 -20.10 -32.26 -51.61
C HIS A 664 -19.21 -31.60 -50.54
N GLU A 665 -18.08 -31.08 -50.95
CA GLU A 665 -17.24 -30.27 -50.06
C GLU A 665 -17.98 -29.04 -49.56
N GLY A 666 -18.00 -28.85 -48.27
CA GLY A 666 -18.76 -27.79 -47.61
C GLY A 666 -20.13 -28.22 -47.05
N ASP A 667 -20.63 -29.41 -47.41
CA ASP A 667 -21.90 -29.92 -46.88
C ASP A 667 -21.81 -30.22 -45.39
N GLU A 668 -22.89 -29.94 -44.66
CA GLU A 668 -23.06 -30.36 -43.27
C GLU A 668 -23.79 -31.68 -43.18
N ILE A 669 -23.18 -32.67 -42.54
CA ILE A 669 -23.75 -34.00 -42.39
C ILE A 669 -23.69 -34.50 -40.95
N MET A 670 -24.77 -35.15 -40.50
CA MET A 670 -24.77 -35.84 -39.21
C MET A 670 -23.97 -37.13 -39.31
N VAL A 671 -23.00 -37.31 -38.41
CA VAL A 671 -22.12 -38.47 -38.35
C VAL A 671 -21.98 -38.98 -36.92
N LYS A 672 -21.83 -40.30 -36.78
CA LYS A 672 -21.60 -40.97 -35.49
C LYS A 672 -20.17 -41.52 -35.46
N VAL A 673 -19.50 -41.33 -34.35
CA VAL A 673 -18.16 -41.90 -34.11
C VAL A 673 -18.32 -43.42 -33.90
N THR A 674 -17.73 -44.21 -34.78
CA THR A 674 -17.81 -45.65 -34.71
C THR A 674 -16.58 -46.30 -34.08
N GLU A 675 -15.43 -45.69 -34.26
CA GLU A 675 -14.16 -46.21 -33.77
C GLU A 675 -13.11 -45.10 -33.72
N ILE A 676 -12.21 -45.20 -32.79
CA ILE A 676 -10.97 -44.37 -32.72
C ILE A 676 -9.83 -45.37 -32.67
N ASP A 677 -8.95 -45.33 -33.67
CA ASP A 677 -7.85 -46.30 -33.78
C ASP A 677 -6.67 -45.94 -32.82
N ASP A 678 -5.73 -46.88 -32.67
CA ASP A 678 -4.55 -46.72 -31.82
C ASP A 678 -3.65 -45.53 -32.19
N LYS A 679 -3.86 -44.91 -33.35
CA LYS A 679 -3.18 -43.70 -33.83
C LYS A 679 -4.02 -42.44 -33.66
N GLY A 680 -5.17 -42.54 -32.97
CA GLY A 680 -6.06 -41.42 -32.72
C GLY A 680 -6.89 -40.97 -33.93
N ARG A 681 -6.99 -41.80 -35.01
CA ARG A 681 -7.80 -41.46 -36.18
C ARG A 681 -9.24 -41.82 -35.93
N ILE A 682 -10.15 -40.88 -36.18
CA ILE A 682 -11.56 -40.97 -35.90
C ILE A 682 -12.30 -41.54 -37.12
N ASN A 683 -12.92 -42.68 -36.97
CA ASN A 683 -13.78 -43.31 -37.98
C ASN A 683 -15.24 -42.91 -37.69
N LEU A 684 -15.89 -42.39 -38.74
CA LEU A 684 -17.25 -41.86 -38.67
C LEU A 684 -18.22 -42.65 -39.55
N SER A 685 -19.49 -42.71 -39.18
CA SER A 685 -20.57 -43.30 -39.96
C SER A 685 -21.79 -42.40 -40.03
N ARG A 686 -22.21 -42.00 -41.22
CA ARG A 686 -23.52 -41.40 -41.48
C ARG A 686 -24.60 -42.46 -41.55
N LYS A 687 -24.26 -43.63 -42.08
CA LYS A 687 -25.16 -44.76 -42.24
C LYS A 687 -25.73 -45.24 -40.90
N ALA A 688 -24.96 -45.28 -39.84
CA ALA A 688 -25.40 -45.67 -38.50
C ALA A 688 -26.63 -44.87 -38.06
N LEU A 689 -26.60 -43.55 -38.23
CA LEU A 689 -27.69 -42.65 -37.87
C LEU A 689 -28.92 -42.78 -38.81
N LEU A 690 -28.68 -43.08 -40.08
CA LEU A 690 -29.79 -43.34 -41.06
C LEU A 690 -30.49 -44.62 -40.77
N GLN A 691 -29.86 -45.60 -40.11
CA GLN A 691 -30.43 -46.87 -39.70
C GLN A 691 -31.18 -46.81 -38.37
N GLU A 692 -30.70 -45.93 -37.44
CA GLU A 692 -31.38 -45.71 -36.16
C GLU A 692 -32.70 -44.89 -36.28
N LYS A 693 -32.92 -44.20 -37.41
CA LYS A 693 -34.17 -43.48 -37.72
C LYS A 693 -35.25 -44.30 -38.45
N LYS A 694 -35.01 -45.57 -38.71
CA LYS A 694 -36.00 -46.55 -39.22
C LYS A 694 -36.43 -47.45 -38.08
#